data_1d2106b36867109888ea8cc2fc030133
#
_entry.id   1d2106b36867109888ea8cc2fc030133
#
_cell.length_a   1.000
_cell.length_b   1.000
_cell.length_c   1.000
_cell.angle_alpha   90.00
_cell.angle_beta   90.00
_cell.angle_gamma   90.00
#
_symmetry.space_group_name_H-M   'P 1'
#
loop_
_entity.id
_entity.type
_entity.pdbx_description
1 polymer ?
#
loop_
_entity_poly.entity_id
_entity_poly.type
_entity_poly.pdbx_seq_one_letter_code
_entity_poly.pdbx_strand_id
1 'polypeptide(L)'
;MNKIKELYLKYKEIINYLIFGVLTTIVALVTYYICVYTILDPDNAVQLQNANVISWIISVAFAYITNRKFVFESNEENKIKEATKFVTSRIATLLMDMVIMCVGVTTLKFNDKIMKLVSQVVVIVMNYILSKLIVFKKKSQSKMEIRSKLIKLMTICFSIVFLIALLNTIFFNRTTQINYSVLCMSVLLVLSYILIYIVYKKIQKTEFKKEPTKFQFVIFIVIIFILQIVFAILTFATCGWDCGIVMENAYELVINNDINTYYFSRCPNNIGMLLIATYIIRFISLFGTPTIEQAYLFTIIFNIIIVDISAILTFKVCQKLFGNKICYFSSLFIIPLIMFLPYIIIPYTDTISMVFPILIFYLYIKIKEEKNENKRAFFTILEGMLTILGYYIKPTIVIVVIAICIVEILRCKKIKMINLINIISLFAIGCMISYMSYSYIKTKNLGNMIRKEDYEEYEMPMTHFFKIGLKEVDSGTDLPVKNRILYGTYNDEDVITTMENDGKNAKVKENLETVKQRLKDYKLTGYMKFLYNKVNWILADGTFFFGQEGSFWTSEHYNKTKLGVLLQQLINNRTNEYQKITANVFQTVWLLILLGLICSYTKKDENNYLIICKITIIGILLFLLLFEGRARYLVNHIPIFIIVGIYGLINSFEKLEEIRRKKQKMISSKGENEDE
;
A
#
# COMPACT_ATOMS: atom_id res chain seq x y z
N MET A 1 -47.88 -6.26 4.54
CA MET A 1 -47.36 -7.33 5.48
C MET A 1 -46.42 -8.33 4.81
N ASN A 2 -46.60 -8.70 3.54
CA ASN A 2 -45.74 -9.68 2.85
C ASN A 2 -44.28 -9.20 2.59
N LYS A 3 -44.05 -7.96 2.21
CA LYS A 3 -42.68 -7.42 1.95
C LYS A 3 -41.77 -7.43 3.19
N ILE A 4 -42.30 -7.10 4.37
CA ILE A 4 -41.52 -7.09 5.63
C ILE A 4 -41.18 -8.53 6.03
N LYS A 5 -42.09 -9.48 5.84
CA LYS A 5 -41.86 -10.89 6.11
C LYS A 5 -40.82 -11.51 5.17
N GLU A 6 -40.85 -11.15 3.89
CA GLU A 6 -39.83 -11.56 2.91
C GLU A 6 -38.45 -10.95 3.24
N LEU A 7 -38.40 -9.67 3.62
CA LEU A 7 -37.16 -9.00 4.04
C LEU A 7 -36.59 -9.64 5.29
N TYR A 8 -37.41 -9.94 6.29
CA TYR A 8 -37.01 -10.67 7.49
C TYR A 8 -36.46 -12.05 7.17
N LEU A 9 -37.16 -12.84 6.35
CA LEU A 9 -36.70 -14.18 5.97
C LEU A 9 -35.36 -14.13 5.21
N LYS A 10 -35.16 -13.12 4.37
CA LYS A 10 -33.93 -12.92 3.62
C LYS A 10 -32.74 -12.56 4.51
N TYR A 11 -32.94 -11.79 5.57
CA TYR A 11 -31.88 -11.31 6.48
C TYR A 11 -32.00 -11.87 7.90
N LYS A 12 -32.79 -12.93 8.12
CA LYS A 12 -33.09 -13.55 9.42
C LYS A 12 -31.84 -13.77 10.27
N GLU A 13 -30.76 -14.28 9.68
CA GLU A 13 -29.54 -14.60 10.36
C GLU A 13 -28.87 -13.33 10.95
N ILE A 14 -28.79 -12.25 10.15
CA ILE A 14 -28.16 -10.97 10.57
C ILE A 14 -29.05 -10.30 11.63
N ILE A 15 -30.36 -10.26 11.39
CA ILE A 15 -31.30 -9.63 12.31
C ILE A 15 -31.28 -10.34 13.67
N ASN A 16 -31.34 -11.68 13.67
CA ASN A 16 -31.23 -12.46 14.90
C ASN A 16 -29.88 -12.27 15.59
N TYR A 17 -28.78 -12.21 14.84
CA TYR A 17 -27.45 -11.93 15.39
C TYR A 17 -27.40 -10.60 16.14
N LEU A 18 -27.98 -9.54 15.56
CA LEU A 18 -28.03 -8.23 16.21
C LEU A 18 -28.93 -8.24 17.45
N ILE A 19 -30.11 -8.86 17.40
CA ILE A 19 -31.03 -8.98 18.53
C ILE A 19 -30.36 -9.72 19.70
N PHE A 20 -29.76 -10.90 19.44
CA PHE A 20 -29.07 -11.67 20.49
C PHE A 20 -27.78 -11.03 20.94
N GLY A 21 -27.13 -10.21 20.09
CA GLY A 21 -26.01 -9.36 20.49
C GLY A 21 -26.39 -8.32 21.54
N VAL A 22 -27.51 -7.62 21.33
CA VAL A 22 -28.07 -6.67 22.34
C VAL A 22 -28.45 -7.41 23.63
N LEU A 23 -29.13 -8.55 23.53
CA LEU A 23 -29.47 -9.36 24.69
C LEU A 23 -28.22 -9.84 25.47
N THR A 24 -27.15 -10.20 24.76
CA THR A 24 -25.86 -10.55 25.41
C THR A 24 -25.28 -9.39 26.21
N THR A 25 -25.38 -8.17 25.69
CA THR A 25 -24.96 -6.96 26.41
C THR A 25 -25.81 -6.73 27.67
N ILE A 26 -27.13 -6.91 27.57
CA ILE A 26 -28.02 -6.81 28.72
C ILE A 26 -27.66 -7.85 29.81
N VAL A 27 -27.42 -9.11 29.41
CA VAL A 27 -26.98 -10.16 30.32
C VAL A 27 -25.66 -9.81 30.97
N ALA A 28 -24.69 -9.25 30.25
CA ALA A 28 -23.43 -8.80 30.83
C ALA A 28 -23.63 -7.73 31.91
N LEU A 29 -24.42 -6.69 31.60
CA LEU A 29 -24.72 -5.61 32.55
C LEU A 29 -25.46 -6.10 33.79
N VAL A 30 -26.51 -6.89 33.57
CA VAL A 30 -27.29 -7.43 34.68
C VAL A 30 -26.41 -8.29 35.59
N THR A 31 -25.60 -9.18 35.02
CA THR A 31 -24.71 -10.03 35.82
C THR A 31 -23.66 -9.20 36.57
N TYR A 32 -23.07 -8.20 35.90
CA TYR A 32 -22.11 -7.30 36.53
C TYR A 32 -22.74 -6.58 37.75
N TYR A 33 -23.91 -5.98 37.58
CA TYR A 33 -24.61 -5.28 38.66
C TYR A 33 -25.03 -6.21 39.80
N ILE A 34 -25.49 -7.42 39.47
CA ILE A 34 -25.79 -8.42 40.52
C ILE A 34 -24.50 -8.70 41.33
N CYS A 35 -23.36 -8.96 40.69
CA CYS A 35 -22.12 -9.23 41.39
C CYS A 35 -21.69 -8.07 42.30
N VAL A 36 -21.75 -6.83 41.79
CA VAL A 36 -21.32 -5.63 42.54
C VAL A 36 -22.28 -5.26 43.67
N TYR A 37 -23.60 -5.46 43.49
CA TYR A 37 -24.56 -5.09 44.55
C TYR A 37 -24.82 -6.19 45.60
N THR A 38 -24.39 -7.44 45.33
CA THR A 38 -24.73 -8.54 46.22
C THR A 38 -23.54 -9.28 46.83
N ILE A 39 -22.40 -9.37 46.09
CA ILE A 39 -21.31 -10.30 46.47
C ILE A 39 -19.94 -9.62 46.54
N LEU A 40 -19.67 -8.64 45.65
CA LEU A 40 -18.35 -8.06 45.46
C LEU A 40 -18.34 -6.55 45.71
N ASP A 41 -17.31 -6.08 46.39
CA ASP A 41 -17.13 -4.67 46.71
C ASP A 41 -16.50 -3.93 45.51
N PRO A 42 -17.19 -2.93 44.94
CA PRO A 42 -16.70 -2.17 43.80
C PRO A 42 -15.52 -1.24 44.11
N ASP A 43 -15.30 -0.89 45.37
CA ASP A 43 -14.19 -0.05 45.80
C ASP A 43 -12.88 -0.85 45.88
N ASN A 44 -12.97 -2.18 45.90
CA ASN A 44 -11.83 -3.07 45.83
C ASN A 44 -11.51 -3.44 44.37
N ALA A 45 -10.36 -2.97 43.88
CA ALA A 45 -9.94 -3.16 42.49
C ALA A 45 -9.92 -4.64 42.03
N VAL A 46 -9.56 -5.58 42.91
CA VAL A 46 -9.52 -7.02 42.59
C VAL A 46 -10.94 -7.57 42.48
N GLN A 47 -11.83 -7.21 43.40
CA GLN A 47 -13.22 -7.66 43.38
C GLN A 47 -14.00 -7.06 42.23
N LEU A 48 -13.73 -5.82 41.85
CA LEU A 48 -14.26 -5.17 40.66
C LEU A 48 -13.85 -5.92 39.37
N GLN A 49 -12.59 -6.34 39.27
CA GLN A 49 -12.14 -7.15 38.11
C GLN A 49 -12.77 -8.56 38.12
N ASN A 50 -12.99 -9.16 39.31
CA ASN A 50 -13.70 -10.43 39.39
C ASN A 50 -15.16 -10.29 38.89
N ALA A 51 -15.85 -9.21 39.23
CA ALA A 51 -17.19 -8.92 38.70
C ALA A 51 -17.19 -8.82 37.15
N ASN A 52 -16.21 -8.14 36.57
CA ASN A 52 -16.04 -8.05 35.14
C ASN A 52 -15.81 -9.42 34.50
N VAL A 53 -14.94 -10.26 35.06
CA VAL A 53 -14.62 -11.60 34.54
C VAL A 53 -15.86 -12.51 34.63
N ILE A 54 -16.58 -12.52 35.74
CA ILE A 54 -17.81 -13.32 35.90
C ILE A 54 -18.87 -12.88 34.90
N SER A 55 -19.11 -11.58 34.76
CA SER A 55 -20.04 -11.01 33.80
C SER A 55 -19.67 -11.41 32.37
N TRP A 56 -18.38 -11.36 32.01
CA TRP A 56 -17.88 -11.76 30.68
C TRP A 56 -18.11 -13.25 30.42
N ILE A 57 -17.80 -14.14 31.37
CA ILE A 57 -17.98 -15.58 31.24
C ILE A 57 -19.46 -15.92 31.01
N ILE A 58 -20.37 -15.36 31.81
CA ILE A 58 -21.80 -15.62 31.71
C ILE A 58 -22.36 -15.07 30.39
N SER A 59 -21.96 -13.88 29.97
CA SER A 59 -22.41 -13.29 28.71
C SER A 59 -21.91 -14.05 27.49
N VAL A 60 -20.68 -14.55 27.52
CA VAL A 60 -20.13 -15.41 26.44
C VAL A 60 -20.85 -16.76 26.37
N ALA A 61 -21.18 -17.36 27.52
CA ALA A 61 -21.96 -18.60 27.57
C ALA A 61 -23.38 -18.40 26.99
N PHE A 62 -24.04 -17.31 27.40
CA PHE A 62 -25.34 -16.92 26.83
C PHE A 62 -25.27 -16.67 25.33
N ALA A 63 -24.27 -15.92 24.87
CA ALA A 63 -24.04 -15.67 23.45
C ALA A 63 -23.80 -16.97 22.67
N TYR A 64 -23.04 -17.91 23.21
CA TYR A 64 -22.82 -19.21 22.56
C TYR A 64 -24.13 -19.98 22.37
N ILE A 65 -24.94 -20.09 23.44
CA ILE A 65 -26.22 -20.85 23.41
C ILE A 65 -27.20 -20.24 22.42
N THR A 66 -27.36 -18.91 22.48
CA THR A 66 -28.32 -18.19 21.61
C THR A 66 -27.86 -18.16 20.14
N ASN A 67 -26.58 -17.91 19.87
CA ASN A 67 -26.05 -17.98 18.51
C ASN A 67 -26.17 -19.39 17.92
N ARG A 68 -25.84 -20.42 18.72
CA ARG A 68 -25.98 -21.80 18.29
C ARG A 68 -27.40 -22.14 17.88
N LYS A 69 -28.38 -21.80 18.75
CA LYS A 69 -29.80 -22.27 18.61
C LYS A 69 -30.62 -21.40 17.66
N PHE A 70 -30.47 -20.07 17.72
CA PHE A 70 -31.41 -19.15 17.08
C PHE A 70 -30.80 -18.34 15.91
N VAL A 71 -29.47 -18.21 15.83
CA VAL A 71 -28.83 -17.46 14.77
C VAL A 71 -28.31 -18.40 13.67
N PHE A 72 -27.47 -19.34 14.05
CA PHE A 72 -26.76 -20.19 13.09
C PHE A 72 -27.40 -21.60 12.95
N GLU A 73 -28.32 -21.95 13.84
CA GLU A 73 -29.03 -23.24 13.85
C GLU A 73 -28.05 -24.43 13.67
N SER A 74 -26.99 -24.45 14.53
CA SER A 74 -25.91 -25.42 14.40
C SER A 74 -26.31 -26.83 14.87
N ASN A 75 -25.98 -27.82 14.07
CA ASN A 75 -26.19 -29.25 14.35
C ASN A 75 -24.86 -29.98 14.62
N GLU A 76 -23.80 -29.27 15.04
CA GLU A 76 -22.50 -29.88 15.39
C GLU A 76 -22.67 -30.79 16.60
N GLU A 77 -22.26 -32.07 16.46
CA GLU A 77 -22.40 -33.09 17.52
C GLU A 77 -21.46 -32.81 18.68
N ASN A 78 -20.22 -32.35 18.39
CA ASN A 78 -19.25 -32.05 19.42
C ASN A 78 -19.41 -30.60 19.95
N LYS A 79 -20.34 -30.44 20.90
CA LYS A 79 -20.68 -29.14 21.51
C LYS A 79 -19.46 -28.49 22.22
N ILE A 80 -18.61 -29.28 22.85
CA ILE A 80 -17.42 -28.79 23.59
C ILE A 80 -16.43 -28.17 22.61
N LYS A 81 -16.15 -28.85 21.48
CA LYS A 81 -15.26 -28.32 20.45
C LYS A 81 -15.79 -27.05 19.79
N GLU A 82 -17.09 -26.97 19.60
CA GLU A 82 -17.76 -25.78 19.07
C GLU A 82 -17.70 -24.63 20.06
N ALA A 83 -18.00 -24.87 21.35
CA ALA A 83 -17.90 -23.88 22.43
C ALA A 83 -16.47 -23.38 22.59
N THR A 84 -15.47 -24.25 22.58
CA THR A 84 -14.05 -23.83 22.65
C THR A 84 -13.68 -22.90 21.50
N LYS A 85 -14.10 -23.20 20.26
CA LYS A 85 -13.87 -22.30 19.12
C LYS A 85 -14.58 -20.95 19.29
N PHE A 86 -15.80 -20.98 19.85
CA PHE A 86 -16.57 -19.77 20.12
C PHE A 86 -15.84 -18.88 21.13
N VAL A 87 -15.43 -19.43 22.28
CA VAL A 87 -14.67 -18.71 23.30
C VAL A 87 -13.36 -18.17 22.75
N THR A 88 -12.61 -19.00 22.02
CA THR A 88 -11.34 -18.57 21.39
C THR A 88 -11.57 -17.42 20.40
N SER A 89 -12.66 -17.43 19.64
CA SER A 89 -13.00 -16.33 18.74
C SER A 89 -13.33 -15.03 19.50
N ARG A 90 -13.98 -15.13 20.67
CA ARG A 90 -14.26 -13.97 21.54
C ARG A 90 -12.99 -13.39 22.15
N ILE A 91 -12.06 -14.24 22.58
CA ILE A 91 -10.75 -13.80 23.06
C ILE A 91 -9.97 -13.10 21.93
N ALA A 92 -9.98 -13.63 20.74
CA ALA A 92 -9.31 -13.02 19.60
C ALA A 92 -9.87 -11.63 19.25
N THR A 93 -11.20 -11.46 19.33
CA THR A 93 -11.81 -10.14 19.09
C THR A 93 -11.64 -9.18 20.27
N LEU A 94 -11.51 -9.68 21.50
CA LEU A 94 -11.11 -8.87 22.66
C LEU A 94 -9.69 -8.33 22.50
N LEU A 95 -8.75 -9.18 22.12
CA LEU A 95 -7.37 -8.74 21.83
C LEU A 95 -7.33 -7.72 20.68
N MET A 96 -8.16 -7.90 19.67
CA MET A 96 -8.29 -6.93 18.57
C MET A 96 -8.87 -5.59 19.06
N ASP A 97 -9.89 -5.59 19.94
CA ASP A 97 -10.40 -4.38 20.58
C ASP A 97 -9.27 -3.66 21.33
N MET A 98 -8.49 -4.40 22.12
CA MET A 98 -7.34 -3.84 22.85
C MET A 98 -6.30 -3.23 21.92
N VAL A 99 -5.97 -3.90 20.82
CA VAL A 99 -5.03 -3.38 19.81
C VAL A 99 -5.60 -2.12 19.14
N ILE A 100 -6.86 -2.11 18.73
CA ILE A 100 -7.51 -0.94 18.12
C ILE A 100 -7.52 0.23 19.11
N MET A 101 -7.85 -0.02 20.37
CA MET A 101 -7.84 1.01 21.41
C MET A 101 -6.42 1.50 21.72
N CYS A 102 -5.46 0.59 21.84
CA CYS A 102 -4.06 0.95 22.06
C CYS A 102 -3.51 1.79 20.91
N VAL A 103 -3.69 1.35 19.67
CA VAL A 103 -3.25 2.10 18.49
C VAL A 103 -4.04 3.41 18.37
N GLY A 104 -5.35 3.36 18.43
CA GLY A 104 -6.21 4.53 18.23
C GLY A 104 -6.08 5.58 19.34
N VAL A 105 -6.11 5.16 20.60
CA VAL A 105 -6.11 6.09 21.73
C VAL A 105 -4.68 6.38 22.22
N THR A 106 -3.87 5.35 22.42
CA THR A 106 -2.54 5.53 23.03
C THR A 106 -1.54 6.07 22.01
N THR A 107 -1.53 5.54 20.79
CA THR A 107 -0.54 5.90 19.75
C THR A 107 -1.03 7.08 18.90
N LEU A 108 -2.25 7.01 18.38
CA LEU A 108 -2.82 8.03 17.49
C LEU A 108 -3.51 9.16 18.24
N LYS A 109 -3.69 9.03 19.56
CA LYS A 109 -4.34 10.04 20.44
C LYS A 109 -5.75 10.44 20.00
N PHE A 110 -6.48 9.57 19.30
CA PHE A 110 -7.89 9.78 19.02
C PHE A 110 -8.73 9.79 20.31
N ASN A 111 -9.89 10.44 20.23
CA ASN A 111 -10.83 10.44 21.35
C ASN A 111 -11.25 9.00 21.70
N ASP A 112 -11.10 8.63 22.97
CA ASP A 112 -11.37 7.29 23.50
C ASP A 112 -12.80 6.82 23.23
N LYS A 113 -13.79 7.71 23.36
CA LYS A 113 -15.21 7.42 23.13
C LYS A 113 -15.50 7.11 21.65
N ILE A 114 -14.90 7.89 20.73
CA ILE A 114 -15.06 7.66 19.28
C ILE A 114 -14.32 6.38 18.89
N MET A 115 -13.09 6.18 19.35
CA MET A 115 -12.34 4.97 19.08
C MET A 115 -13.02 3.73 19.65
N LYS A 116 -13.65 3.85 20.82
CA LYS A 116 -14.44 2.75 21.38
C LYS A 116 -15.64 2.41 20.50
N LEU A 117 -16.35 3.40 19.94
CA LEU A 117 -17.44 3.15 18.98
C LEU A 117 -16.94 2.47 17.71
N VAL A 118 -15.84 2.95 17.13
CA VAL A 118 -15.23 2.35 15.94
C VAL A 118 -14.80 0.91 16.24
N SER A 119 -14.08 0.70 17.33
CA SER A 119 -13.67 -0.62 17.78
C SER A 119 -14.86 -1.56 17.98
N GLN A 120 -15.94 -1.12 18.63
CA GLN A 120 -17.15 -1.91 18.83
C GLN A 120 -17.80 -2.33 17.50
N VAL A 121 -17.88 -1.44 16.52
CA VAL A 121 -18.39 -1.79 15.17
C VAL A 121 -17.53 -2.87 14.54
N VAL A 122 -16.20 -2.70 14.57
CA VAL A 122 -15.26 -3.69 14.03
C VAL A 122 -15.39 -5.02 14.76
N VAL A 123 -15.46 -5.01 16.09
CA VAL A 123 -15.63 -6.21 16.94
C VAL A 123 -16.95 -6.92 16.64
N ILE A 124 -18.06 -6.21 16.49
CA ILE A 124 -19.37 -6.80 16.14
C ILE A 124 -19.29 -7.50 14.79
N VAL A 125 -18.76 -6.84 13.78
CA VAL A 125 -18.60 -7.39 12.44
C VAL A 125 -17.69 -8.63 12.46
N MET A 126 -16.54 -8.53 13.13
CA MET A 126 -15.60 -9.64 13.24
C MET A 126 -16.16 -10.81 14.05
N ASN A 127 -16.88 -10.54 15.12
CA ASN A 127 -17.58 -11.57 15.89
C ASN A 127 -18.61 -12.32 15.05
N TYR A 128 -19.37 -11.63 14.19
CA TYR A 128 -20.30 -12.26 13.25
C TYR A 128 -19.55 -13.13 12.23
N ILE A 129 -18.48 -12.57 11.62
CA ILE A 129 -17.69 -13.28 10.62
C ILE A 129 -17.05 -14.54 11.21
N LEU A 130 -16.38 -14.42 12.37
CA LEU A 130 -15.73 -15.55 13.05
C LEU A 130 -16.75 -16.60 13.50
N SER A 131 -17.91 -16.18 14.05
CA SER A 131 -18.97 -17.08 14.43
C SER A 131 -19.49 -17.86 13.23
N LYS A 132 -19.78 -17.19 12.12
CA LYS A 132 -20.31 -17.80 10.89
C LYS A 132 -19.30 -18.70 10.17
N LEU A 133 -18.03 -18.27 10.09
CA LEU A 133 -17.02 -18.95 9.26
C LEU A 133 -16.24 -20.01 10.03
N ILE A 134 -16.05 -19.86 11.34
CA ILE A 134 -15.14 -20.71 12.14
C ILE A 134 -15.92 -21.58 13.12
N VAL A 135 -16.91 -21.01 13.80
CA VAL A 135 -17.61 -21.69 14.91
C VAL A 135 -18.78 -22.52 14.39
N PHE A 136 -19.81 -21.84 13.85
CA PHE A 136 -21.10 -22.45 13.49
C PHE A 136 -21.18 -22.80 11.99
N LYS A 137 -20.44 -23.81 11.57
CA LYS A 137 -20.45 -24.23 10.17
C LYS A 137 -21.73 -25.02 9.84
N LYS A 138 -22.55 -24.52 8.90
CA LYS A 138 -23.50 -25.43 8.19
C LYS A 138 -22.70 -26.41 7.34
N LYS A 139 -23.02 -27.71 7.46
CA LYS A 139 -22.39 -28.81 6.72
C LYS A 139 -22.41 -28.66 5.17
N SER A 140 -23.15 -27.70 4.61
CA SER A 140 -23.41 -27.58 3.18
C SER A 140 -22.66 -26.53 2.40
N GLN A 141 -21.91 -25.60 3.07
CA GLN A 141 -21.02 -24.67 2.35
C GLN A 141 -19.58 -24.84 2.83
N SER A 142 -18.72 -25.34 1.96
CA SER A 142 -17.31 -25.48 2.31
C SER A 142 -16.70 -24.10 2.56
N LYS A 143 -15.74 -23.99 3.54
CA LYS A 143 -14.93 -22.77 3.75
C LYS A 143 -14.38 -22.22 2.42
N MET A 144 -14.17 -23.09 1.46
CA MET A 144 -13.64 -22.78 0.15
C MET A 144 -14.63 -21.99 -0.71
N GLU A 145 -15.93 -22.24 -0.58
CA GLU A 145 -16.97 -21.54 -1.36
C GLU A 145 -17.20 -20.11 -0.87
N ILE A 146 -17.28 -19.91 0.45
CA ILE A 146 -17.42 -18.57 1.05
C ILE A 146 -16.20 -17.71 0.74
N ARG A 147 -15.01 -18.29 0.85
CA ARG A 147 -13.76 -17.61 0.50
C ARG A 147 -13.73 -17.23 -0.99
N SER A 148 -14.09 -18.15 -1.87
CA SER A 148 -14.16 -17.89 -3.31
C SER A 148 -15.13 -16.73 -3.61
N LYS A 149 -16.29 -16.69 -2.95
CA LYS A 149 -17.27 -15.59 -3.07
C LYS A 149 -16.69 -14.25 -2.57
N LEU A 150 -15.98 -14.25 -1.43
CA LEU A 150 -15.39 -13.04 -0.86
C LEU A 150 -14.25 -12.49 -1.74
N ILE A 151 -13.40 -13.37 -2.24
CA ILE A 151 -12.31 -12.99 -3.16
C ILE A 151 -12.91 -12.46 -4.47
N LYS A 152 -13.94 -13.10 -5.01
CA LYS A 152 -14.64 -12.61 -6.21
C LYS A 152 -15.24 -11.23 -6.00
N LEU A 153 -15.91 -11.00 -4.86
CA LEU A 153 -16.46 -9.69 -4.52
C LEU A 153 -15.34 -8.62 -4.43
N MET A 154 -14.25 -8.93 -3.71
CA MET A 154 -13.11 -8.04 -3.60
C MET A 154 -12.50 -7.71 -4.98
N THR A 155 -12.35 -8.71 -5.85
CA THR A 155 -11.79 -8.49 -7.20
C THR A 155 -12.74 -7.68 -8.09
N ILE A 156 -14.05 -7.83 -7.95
CA ILE A 156 -15.06 -7.01 -8.64
C ILE A 156 -14.96 -5.55 -8.16
N CYS A 157 -14.95 -5.33 -6.85
CA CYS A 157 -14.80 -3.98 -6.27
C CYS A 157 -13.49 -3.33 -6.72
N PHE A 158 -12.38 -4.09 -6.72
CA PHE A 158 -11.09 -3.65 -7.24
C PHE A 158 -11.21 -3.17 -8.69
N SER A 159 -11.77 -3.99 -9.58
CA SER A 159 -11.93 -3.62 -10.99
C SER A 159 -12.84 -2.40 -11.19
N ILE A 160 -13.89 -2.25 -10.39
CA ILE A 160 -14.79 -1.08 -10.44
C ILE A 160 -14.06 0.20 -10.02
N VAL A 161 -13.29 0.18 -8.94
CA VAL A 161 -12.50 1.35 -8.49
C VAL A 161 -11.55 1.82 -9.59
N PHE A 162 -10.81 0.90 -10.21
CA PHE A 162 -9.89 1.25 -11.28
C PHE A 162 -10.60 1.64 -12.59
N LEU A 163 -11.79 1.09 -12.87
CA LEU A 163 -12.62 1.55 -13.98
C LEU A 163 -13.05 3.01 -13.77
N ILE A 164 -13.53 3.35 -12.58
CA ILE A 164 -13.89 4.73 -12.24
C ILE A 164 -12.66 5.64 -12.37
N ALA A 165 -11.50 5.23 -11.86
CA ALA A 165 -10.27 5.99 -11.96
C ALA A 165 -9.84 6.21 -13.42
N LEU A 166 -9.89 5.19 -14.27
CA LEU A 166 -9.54 5.29 -15.69
C LEU A 166 -10.51 6.22 -16.45
N LEU A 167 -11.82 6.05 -16.26
CA LEU A 167 -12.83 6.90 -16.88
C LEU A 167 -12.68 8.34 -16.41
N ASN A 168 -12.43 8.55 -15.13
CA ASN A 168 -12.19 9.87 -14.56
C ASN A 168 -10.94 10.53 -15.18
N THR A 169 -9.85 9.76 -15.32
CA THR A 169 -8.62 10.24 -15.97
C THR A 169 -8.85 10.65 -17.43
N ILE A 170 -9.66 9.92 -18.17
CA ILE A 170 -9.93 10.20 -19.59
C ILE A 170 -10.90 11.39 -19.75
N PHE A 171 -12.04 11.36 -19.04
CA PHE A 171 -13.15 12.28 -19.29
C PHE A 171 -13.12 13.54 -18.43
N PHE A 172 -12.54 13.49 -17.23
CA PHE A 172 -12.57 14.56 -16.25
C PHE A 172 -11.17 14.99 -15.80
N ASN A 173 -10.19 14.84 -16.70
CA ASN A 173 -8.79 15.08 -16.42
C ASN A 173 -8.52 16.54 -15.99
N ARG A 174 -8.39 16.75 -14.69
CA ARG A 174 -8.03 18.05 -14.07
C ARG A 174 -6.79 17.98 -13.19
N THR A 175 -6.18 16.79 -13.08
CA THR A 175 -5.17 16.51 -12.07
C THR A 175 -3.86 15.92 -12.63
N THR A 176 -3.71 15.83 -13.95
CA THR A 176 -2.46 15.43 -14.59
C THR A 176 -1.53 16.61 -14.80
N GLN A 177 -0.23 16.34 -14.83
CA GLN A 177 0.81 17.34 -15.09
C GLN A 177 0.59 18.10 -16.40
N ILE A 178 0.10 17.43 -17.42
CA ILE A 178 -0.23 18.01 -18.73
C ILE A 178 -1.75 17.99 -18.92
N ASN A 179 -2.28 19.05 -19.53
CA ASN A 179 -3.68 19.08 -19.95
C ASN A 179 -3.89 18.21 -21.17
N TYR A 180 -4.52 17.07 -21.01
CA TYR A 180 -4.91 16.20 -22.11
C TYR A 180 -6.38 16.45 -22.49
N SER A 181 -6.65 16.49 -23.82
CA SER A 181 -8.03 16.39 -24.29
C SER A 181 -8.52 14.93 -24.17
N VAL A 182 -9.84 14.77 -24.05
CA VAL A 182 -10.50 13.44 -24.03
C VAL A 182 -10.11 12.62 -25.26
N LEU A 183 -10.06 13.26 -26.43
CA LEU A 183 -9.67 12.62 -27.68
C LEU A 183 -8.21 12.12 -27.61
N CYS A 184 -7.27 12.95 -27.13
CA CYS A 184 -5.87 12.61 -27.02
C CYS A 184 -5.68 11.38 -26.09
N MET A 185 -6.28 11.40 -24.90
CA MET A 185 -6.21 10.27 -23.94
C MET A 185 -6.81 8.98 -24.50
N SER A 186 -7.97 9.10 -25.19
CA SER A 186 -8.63 7.94 -25.79
C SER A 186 -7.80 7.33 -26.93
N VAL A 187 -7.23 8.16 -27.80
CA VAL A 187 -6.38 7.74 -28.90
C VAL A 187 -5.10 7.09 -28.39
N LEU A 188 -4.41 7.71 -27.40
CA LEU A 188 -3.22 7.15 -26.77
C LEU A 188 -3.51 5.75 -26.21
N LEU A 189 -4.62 5.59 -25.47
CA LEU A 189 -4.98 4.30 -24.87
C LEU A 189 -5.29 3.24 -25.95
N VAL A 190 -6.12 3.57 -26.95
CA VAL A 190 -6.54 2.60 -27.97
C VAL A 190 -5.36 2.17 -28.85
N LEU A 191 -4.59 3.14 -29.37
CA LEU A 191 -3.45 2.82 -30.23
C LEU A 191 -2.36 2.04 -29.50
N SER A 192 -2.04 2.44 -28.27
CA SER A 192 -1.07 1.71 -27.46
C SER A 192 -1.55 0.30 -27.10
N TYR A 193 -2.83 0.12 -26.79
CA TYR A 193 -3.40 -1.20 -26.53
C TYR A 193 -3.30 -2.13 -27.76
N ILE A 194 -3.61 -1.60 -28.96
CA ILE A 194 -3.45 -2.35 -30.20
C ILE A 194 -1.98 -2.72 -30.43
N LEU A 195 -1.08 -1.76 -30.23
CA LEU A 195 0.37 -1.96 -30.42
C LEU A 195 0.90 -3.07 -29.48
N ILE A 196 0.61 -2.98 -28.18
CA ILE A 196 1.09 -3.98 -27.22
C ILE A 196 0.44 -5.35 -27.45
N TYR A 197 -0.81 -5.42 -27.96
CA TYR A 197 -1.42 -6.67 -28.36
C TYR A 197 -0.69 -7.31 -29.54
N ILE A 198 -0.28 -6.53 -30.55
CA ILE A 198 0.53 -7.02 -31.69
C ILE A 198 1.88 -7.52 -31.19
N VAL A 199 2.55 -6.77 -30.30
CA VAL A 199 3.84 -7.18 -29.70
C VAL A 199 3.67 -8.47 -28.90
N TYR A 200 2.62 -8.56 -28.06
CA TYR A 200 2.30 -9.78 -27.30
C TYR A 200 2.14 -10.98 -28.23
N LYS A 201 1.36 -10.85 -29.32
CA LYS A 201 1.18 -11.94 -30.31
C LYS A 201 2.49 -12.35 -30.97
N LYS A 202 3.32 -11.37 -31.32
CA LYS A 202 4.65 -11.65 -31.92
C LYS A 202 5.52 -12.45 -30.93
N ILE A 203 5.59 -12.02 -29.67
CA ILE A 203 6.33 -12.72 -28.62
C ILE A 203 5.81 -14.15 -28.42
N GLN A 204 4.48 -14.35 -28.41
CA GLN A 204 3.88 -15.69 -28.24
C GLN A 204 4.22 -16.63 -29.41
N LYS A 205 4.27 -16.12 -30.65
CA LYS A 205 4.61 -16.89 -31.85
C LYS A 205 6.11 -17.17 -32.01
N THR A 206 6.96 -16.32 -31.40
CA THR A 206 8.41 -16.48 -31.50
C THR A 206 8.82 -17.73 -30.72
N GLU A 207 9.38 -18.69 -31.41
CA GLU A 207 10.13 -19.78 -30.80
C GLU A 207 11.52 -19.25 -30.43
N PHE A 208 11.74 -19.00 -29.16
CA PHE A 208 13.08 -18.68 -28.68
C PHE A 208 13.92 -19.95 -28.78
N LYS A 209 14.72 -20.09 -29.87
CA LYS A 209 15.61 -21.24 -30.09
C LYS A 209 16.56 -21.50 -28.92
N LYS A 210 16.92 -20.47 -28.17
CA LYS A 210 17.63 -20.53 -26.88
C LYS A 210 17.11 -19.44 -25.96
N GLU A 211 16.85 -19.77 -24.71
CA GLU A 211 16.66 -18.75 -23.67
C GLU A 211 17.94 -17.91 -23.55
N PRO A 212 17.83 -16.59 -23.29
CA PRO A 212 19.03 -15.80 -23.04
C PRO A 212 19.83 -16.41 -21.91
N THR A 213 21.10 -16.58 -22.17
CA THR A 213 22.01 -17.08 -21.14
C THR A 213 22.06 -16.08 -19.96
N LYS A 214 22.43 -16.58 -18.79
CA LYS A 214 22.66 -15.69 -17.63
C LYS A 214 23.63 -14.56 -17.99
N PHE A 215 24.62 -14.84 -18.83
CA PHE A 215 25.59 -13.85 -19.30
C PHE A 215 24.95 -12.75 -20.15
N GLN A 216 24.09 -13.09 -21.10
CA GLN A 216 23.36 -12.10 -21.93
C GLN A 216 22.45 -11.22 -21.08
N PHE A 217 21.79 -11.80 -20.08
CA PHE A 217 20.96 -11.04 -19.14
C PHE A 217 21.80 -10.05 -18.31
N VAL A 218 22.97 -10.49 -17.82
CA VAL A 218 23.89 -9.61 -17.08
C VAL A 218 24.39 -8.47 -17.98
N ILE A 219 24.80 -8.77 -19.23
CA ILE A 219 25.21 -7.73 -20.19
C ILE A 219 24.08 -6.70 -20.39
N PHE A 220 22.86 -7.17 -20.59
CA PHE A 220 21.70 -6.28 -20.75
C PHE A 220 21.53 -5.34 -19.54
N ILE A 221 21.60 -5.87 -18.31
CA ILE A 221 21.49 -5.03 -17.08
C ILE A 221 22.66 -4.06 -16.99
N VAL A 222 23.88 -4.48 -17.31
CA VAL A 222 25.07 -3.59 -17.29
C VAL A 222 24.92 -2.44 -18.30
N ILE A 223 24.42 -2.73 -19.50
CA ILE A 223 24.17 -1.69 -20.52
C ILE A 223 23.13 -0.69 -20.00
N ILE A 224 22.01 -1.17 -19.45
CA ILE A 224 20.98 -0.28 -18.87
C ILE A 224 21.58 0.57 -17.75
N PHE A 225 22.32 -0.03 -16.82
CA PHE A 225 22.98 0.67 -15.72
C PHE A 225 23.93 1.78 -16.21
N ILE A 226 24.74 1.50 -17.25
CA ILE A 226 25.62 2.52 -17.87
C ILE A 226 24.77 3.67 -18.45
N LEU A 227 23.68 3.34 -19.18
CA LEU A 227 22.77 4.35 -19.74
C LEU A 227 22.13 5.21 -18.65
N GLN A 228 21.74 4.63 -17.51
CA GLN A 228 21.19 5.35 -16.38
C GLN A 228 22.22 6.26 -15.73
N ILE A 229 23.48 5.83 -15.56
CA ILE A 229 24.57 6.68 -15.07
C ILE A 229 24.81 7.85 -16.03
N VAL A 230 24.89 7.60 -17.33
CA VAL A 230 25.05 8.66 -18.34
C VAL A 230 23.87 9.64 -18.27
N PHE A 231 22.64 9.12 -18.17
CA PHE A 231 21.44 9.94 -18.00
C PHE A 231 21.54 10.78 -16.72
N ALA A 232 21.91 10.19 -15.58
CA ALA A 232 22.05 10.89 -14.31
C ALA A 232 23.10 12.01 -14.37
N ILE A 233 24.27 11.78 -14.99
CA ILE A 233 25.32 12.79 -15.16
C ILE A 233 24.85 13.95 -16.05
N LEU A 234 24.15 13.64 -17.14
CA LEU A 234 23.70 14.64 -18.10
C LEU A 234 22.52 15.48 -17.59
N THR A 235 21.72 14.94 -16.66
CA THR A 235 20.54 15.60 -16.07
C THR A 235 20.77 16.01 -14.62
N PHE A 236 22.01 15.91 -14.12
CA PHE A 236 22.34 16.17 -12.73
C PHE A 236 21.92 17.57 -12.28
N ALA A 237 21.22 17.62 -11.15
CA ALA A 237 20.90 18.83 -10.41
C ALA A 237 20.69 18.48 -8.92
N THR A 238 20.93 19.44 -8.04
CA THR A 238 20.66 19.29 -6.61
C THR A 238 19.17 19.42 -6.33
N CYS A 239 18.67 18.68 -5.35
CA CYS A 239 17.29 18.79 -4.89
C CYS A 239 17.08 19.98 -3.97
N GLY A 240 15.93 20.65 -4.05
CA GLY A 240 15.61 21.81 -3.21
C GLY A 240 14.58 21.59 -2.11
N TRP A 241 14.01 20.40 -1.95
CA TRP A 241 13.00 20.09 -0.92
C TRP A 241 13.54 19.05 0.09
N ASP A 242 12.73 18.30 0.81
CA ASP A 242 13.18 17.32 1.83
C ASP A 242 14.38 16.47 1.37
N CYS A 243 14.43 16.08 0.10
CA CYS A 243 15.56 15.35 -0.46
C CYS A 243 16.86 16.16 -0.35
N GLY A 244 16.82 17.46 -0.68
CA GLY A 244 17.96 18.37 -0.55
C GLY A 244 18.40 18.51 0.90
N ILE A 245 17.44 18.81 1.79
CA ILE A 245 17.71 18.95 3.22
C ILE A 245 18.39 17.70 3.79
N VAL A 246 17.88 16.51 3.44
CA VAL A 246 18.47 15.24 3.89
C VAL A 246 19.89 15.07 3.37
N MET A 247 20.14 15.38 2.08
CA MET A 247 21.45 15.22 1.48
C MET A 247 22.48 16.20 2.06
N GLU A 248 22.11 17.48 2.20
CA GLU A 248 22.96 18.51 2.79
C GLU A 248 23.31 18.16 4.23
N ASN A 249 22.33 17.75 5.03
CA ASN A 249 22.57 17.36 6.42
C ASN A 249 23.36 16.04 6.54
N ALA A 250 23.23 15.11 5.60
CA ALA A 250 24.08 13.92 5.58
C ALA A 250 25.55 14.28 5.29
N TYR A 251 25.76 15.26 4.42
CA TYR A 251 27.08 15.80 4.12
C TYR A 251 27.68 16.53 5.33
N GLU A 252 26.91 17.46 5.93
CA GLU A 252 27.33 18.20 7.14
C GLU A 252 27.62 17.26 8.32
N LEU A 253 26.83 16.21 8.50
CA LEU A 253 27.06 15.20 9.54
C LEU A 253 28.41 14.47 9.38
N VAL A 254 28.85 14.26 8.12
CA VAL A 254 30.13 13.57 7.86
C VAL A 254 31.30 14.52 7.96
N ILE A 255 31.18 15.75 7.45
CA ILE A 255 32.29 16.70 7.35
C ILE A 255 32.46 17.53 8.64
N ASN A 256 31.35 18.05 9.18
CA ASN A 256 31.38 18.99 10.30
C ASN A 256 30.79 18.40 11.58
N ASN A 257 30.28 17.16 11.55
CA ASN A 257 29.56 16.51 12.65
C ASN A 257 28.38 17.37 13.16
N ASP A 258 27.61 17.97 12.24
CA ASP A 258 26.48 18.86 12.51
C ASP A 258 25.26 18.48 11.68
N ILE A 259 24.06 18.80 12.20
CA ILE A 259 22.77 18.59 11.51
C ILE A 259 21.76 19.67 11.91
N ASN A 260 20.76 19.87 11.07
CA ASN A 260 19.58 20.64 11.39
C ASN A 260 18.66 19.83 12.35
N THR A 261 18.93 19.96 13.65
CA THR A 261 18.19 19.20 14.70
C THR A 261 16.70 19.52 14.70
N TYR A 262 16.33 20.77 14.42
CA TYR A 262 14.92 21.18 14.33
C TYR A 262 14.18 20.41 13.22
N TYR A 263 14.78 20.31 12.01
CA TYR A 263 14.15 19.59 10.90
C TYR A 263 13.95 18.11 11.22
N PHE A 264 14.97 17.42 11.77
CA PHE A 264 14.87 15.99 12.06
C PHE A 264 14.05 15.66 13.32
N SER A 265 13.88 16.62 14.22
CA SER A 265 12.93 16.51 15.32
C SER A 265 11.48 16.64 14.83
N ARG A 266 11.26 17.55 13.88
CA ARG A 266 9.96 17.77 13.23
C ARG A 266 9.57 16.63 12.28
N CYS A 267 10.53 16.13 11.49
CA CYS A 267 10.34 15.11 10.45
C CYS A 267 11.18 13.85 10.71
N PRO A 268 10.95 13.11 11.81
CA PRO A 268 11.76 11.95 12.19
C PRO A 268 11.69 10.78 11.18
N ASN A 269 10.67 10.76 10.31
CA ASN A 269 10.55 9.80 9.21
C ASN A 269 11.69 9.91 8.19
N ASN A 270 12.40 11.03 8.11
CA ASN A 270 13.54 11.25 7.20
C ASN A 270 14.89 10.80 7.79
N ILE A 271 14.95 10.41 9.08
CA ILE A 271 16.19 9.93 9.72
C ILE A 271 16.71 8.66 9.05
N GLY A 272 15.82 7.74 8.63
CA GLY A 272 16.26 6.55 7.90
C GLY A 272 17.04 6.87 6.63
N MET A 273 16.57 7.86 5.86
CA MET A 273 17.23 8.30 4.64
C MET A 273 18.53 9.08 4.94
N LEU A 274 18.52 9.95 5.97
CA LEU A 274 19.71 10.63 6.46
C LEU A 274 20.85 9.63 6.75
N LEU A 275 20.56 8.57 7.50
CA LEU A 275 21.55 7.55 7.85
C LEU A 275 22.10 6.83 6.61
N ILE A 276 21.24 6.46 5.64
CA ILE A 276 21.69 5.83 4.38
C ILE A 276 22.65 6.77 3.66
N ALA A 277 22.28 8.03 3.43
CA ALA A 277 23.12 9.01 2.75
C ALA A 277 24.43 9.24 3.51
N THR A 278 24.38 9.36 4.85
CA THR A 278 25.56 9.50 5.71
C THR A 278 26.56 8.34 5.51
N TYR A 279 26.09 7.09 5.47
CA TYR A 279 26.99 5.96 5.27
C TYR A 279 27.56 5.89 3.85
N ILE A 280 26.82 6.31 2.84
CA ILE A 280 27.33 6.43 1.46
C ILE A 280 28.44 7.50 1.42
N ILE A 281 28.21 8.65 2.03
CA ILE A 281 29.18 9.76 2.05
C ILE A 281 30.42 9.35 2.84
N ARG A 282 30.29 8.69 3.99
CA ARG A 282 31.44 8.12 4.73
C ARG A 282 32.26 7.14 3.90
N PHE A 283 31.58 6.29 3.12
CA PHE A 283 32.26 5.35 2.24
C PHE A 283 33.12 6.07 1.20
N ILE A 284 32.57 7.07 0.53
CA ILE A 284 33.36 7.82 -0.46
C ILE A 284 34.45 8.68 0.20
N SER A 285 34.24 9.13 1.44
CA SER A 285 35.25 9.89 2.19
C SER A 285 36.51 9.08 2.53
N LEU A 286 36.46 7.74 2.41
CA LEU A 286 37.65 6.89 2.51
C LEU A 286 38.66 7.13 1.38
N PHE A 287 38.21 7.70 0.26
CA PHE A 287 39.03 7.98 -0.93
C PHE A 287 39.41 9.46 -1.05
N GLY A 288 39.00 10.29 -0.11
CA GLY A 288 39.24 11.75 -0.06
C GLY A 288 37.97 12.49 0.33
N THR A 289 38.11 13.74 0.77
CA THR A 289 36.94 14.56 1.14
C THR A 289 36.10 14.89 -0.10
N PRO A 290 34.86 14.36 -0.23
CA PRO A 290 34.05 14.63 -1.41
C PRO A 290 33.49 16.06 -1.39
N THR A 291 33.19 16.61 -2.55
CA THR A 291 32.29 17.78 -2.64
C THR A 291 30.84 17.35 -2.44
N ILE A 292 29.96 18.34 -2.19
CA ILE A 292 28.52 18.06 -2.03
C ILE A 292 27.93 17.45 -3.31
N GLU A 293 28.36 17.89 -4.50
CA GLU A 293 27.91 17.37 -5.78
C GLU A 293 28.35 15.90 -5.95
N GLN A 294 29.57 15.56 -5.54
CA GLN A 294 30.06 14.19 -5.55
C GLN A 294 29.21 13.32 -4.60
N ALA A 295 28.90 13.81 -3.40
CA ALA A 295 28.03 13.13 -2.45
C ALA A 295 26.64 12.84 -3.04
N TYR A 296 26.03 13.82 -3.70
CA TYR A 296 24.76 13.63 -4.42
C TYR A 296 24.90 12.58 -5.52
N LEU A 297 25.91 12.68 -6.38
CA LEU A 297 26.08 11.77 -7.51
C LEU A 297 26.25 10.31 -7.05
N PHE A 298 27.05 10.05 -6.04
CA PHE A 298 27.23 8.71 -5.49
C PHE A 298 25.94 8.18 -4.86
N THR A 299 25.15 9.03 -4.21
CA THR A 299 23.85 8.64 -3.66
C THR A 299 22.83 8.34 -4.79
N ILE A 300 22.89 9.09 -5.90
CA ILE A 300 22.12 8.79 -7.12
C ILE A 300 22.51 7.43 -7.70
N ILE A 301 23.82 7.13 -7.80
CA ILE A 301 24.30 5.82 -8.27
C ILE A 301 23.78 4.69 -7.37
N PHE A 302 23.81 4.88 -6.06
CA PHE A 302 23.24 3.91 -5.13
C PHE A 302 21.73 3.75 -5.35
N ASN A 303 21.00 4.86 -5.57
CA ASN A 303 19.56 4.83 -5.88
C ASN A 303 19.28 4.02 -7.17
N ILE A 304 20.08 4.23 -8.22
CA ILE A 304 19.96 3.46 -9.48
C ILE A 304 20.15 1.96 -9.23
N ILE A 305 21.14 1.57 -8.41
CA ILE A 305 21.36 0.15 -8.05
C ILE A 305 20.12 -0.44 -7.36
N ILE A 306 19.52 0.28 -6.43
CA ILE A 306 18.31 -0.16 -5.72
C ILE A 306 17.11 -0.29 -6.68
N VAL A 307 16.95 0.65 -7.59
CA VAL A 307 15.92 0.62 -8.63
C VAL A 307 16.12 -0.57 -9.56
N ASP A 308 17.34 -0.85 -9.99
CA ASP A 308 17.64 -2.00 -10.84
C ASP A 308 17.42 -3.34 -10.15
N ILE A 309 17.76 -3.46 -8.86
CA ILE A 309 17.41 -4.62 -8.05
C ILE A 309 15.88 -4.80 -8.03
N SER A 310 15.13 -3.71 -7.87
CA SER A 310 13.65 -3.74 -7.88
C SER A 310 13.11 -4.20 -9.23
N ALA A 311 13.69 -3.74 -10.34
CA ALA A 311 13.35 -4.17 -11.70
C ALA A 311 13.65 -5.66 -11.92
N ILE A 312 14.84 -6.12 -11.53
CA ILE A 312 15.25 -7.54 -11.62
C ILE A 312 14.30 -8.43 -10.80
N LEU A 313 13.92 -8.02 -9.60
CA LEU A 313 12.97 -8.76 -8.77
C LEU A 313 11.59 -8.81 -9.43
N THR A 314 11.15 -7.70 -10.02
CA THR A 314 9.88 -7.63 -10.76
C THR A 314 9.89 -8.58 -11.96
N PHE A 315 10.97 -8.61 -12.74
CA PHE A 315 11.19 -9.58 -13.81
C PHE A 315 11.09 -11.03 -13.30
N LYS A 316 11.79 -11.35 -12.21
CA LYS A 316 11.78 -12.70 -11.61
C LYS A 316 10.39 -13.11 -11.14
N VAL A 317 9.62 -12.19 -10.56
CA VAL A 317 8.24 -12.45 -10.14
C VAL A 317 7.34 -12.65 -11.36
N CYS A 318 7.44 -11.80 -12.40
CA CYS A 318 6.68 -11.97 -13.64
C CYS A 318 7.02 -13.31 -14.34
N GLN A 319 8.31 -13.67 -14.41
CA GLN A 319 8.75 -14.95 -14.96
C GLN A 319 8.13 -16.14 -14.23
N LYS A 320 8.10 -16.05 -12.88
CA LYS A 320 7.58 -17.11 -12.04
C LYS A 320 6.06 -17.25 -12.12
N LEU A 321 5.34 -16.15 -12.19
CA LEU A 321 3.88 -16.16 -12.22
C LEU A 321 3.30 -16.45 -13.60
N PHE A 322 3.99 -16.04 -14.65
CA PHE A 322 3.43 -16.00 -16.01
C PHE A 322 4.30 -16.72 -17.07
N GLY A 323 5.51 -17.13 -16.69
CA GLY A 323 6.43 -17.82 -17.60
C GLY A 323 7.34 -16.88 -18.40
N ASN A 324 8.33 -17.47 -19.10
CA ASN A 324 9.43 -16.74 -19.72
C ASN A 324 8.99 -15.77 -20.82
N LYS A 325 8.06 -16.16 -21.69
CA LYS A 325 7.60 -15.29 -22.80
C LYS A 325 6.96 -14.00 -22.28
N ILE A 326 6.19 -14.10 -21.20
CA ILE A 326 5.52 -12.95 -20.60
C ILE A 326 6.50 -12.07 -19.82
N CYS A 327 7.57 -12.67 -19.30
CA CYS A 327 8.66 -11.91 -18.70
C CYS A 327 9.26 -10.91 -19.71
N TYR A 328 9.48 -11.30 -20.97
CA TYR A 328 9.91 -10.36 -22.01
C TYR A 328 8.87 -9.29 -22.32
N PHE A 329 7.59 -9.66 -22.35
CA PHE A 329 6.52 -8.68 -22.50
C PHE A 329 6.51 -7.66 -21.35
N SER A 330 6.85 -8.08 -20.13
CA SER A 330 6.87 -7.21 -18.96
C SER A 330 7.93 -6.09 -19.04
N SER A 331 8.99 -6.27 -19.86
CA SER A 331 10.02 -5.23 -20.04
C SER A 331 9.46 -3.92 -20.59
N LEU A 332 8.39 -3.97 -21.40
CA LEU A 332 7.70 -2.78 -21.92
C LEU A 332 7.17 -1.86 -20.82
N PHE A 333 6.95 -2.38 -19.63
CA PHE A 333 6.45 -1.65 -18.47
C PHE A 333 7.55 -1.41 -17.43
N ILE A 334 8.42 -2.41 -17.20
CA ILE A 334 9.49 -2.34 -16.19
C ILE A 334 10.54 -1.29 -16.58
N ILE A 335 10.96 -1.27 -17.84
CA ILE A 335 11.98 -0.32 -18.29
C ILE A 335 11.51 1.13 -18.12
N PRO A 336 10.37 1.58 -18.66
CA PRO A 336 9.96 2.97 -18.49
C PRO A 336 9.55 3.31 -17.05
N LEU A 337 8.74 2.49 -16.38
CA LEU A 337 8.15 2.85 -15.08
C LEU A 337 9.05 2.58 -13.87
N ILE A 338 10.10 1.76 -14.02
CA ILE A 338 11.05 1.49 -12.94
C ILE A 338 12.43 2.04 -13.31
N MET A 339 13.05 1.54 -14.39
CA MET A 339 14.45 1.80 -14.68
C MET A 339 14.73 3.20 -15.24
N PHE A 340 13.78 3.80 -15.98
CA PHE A 340 13.93 5.14 -16.57
C PHE A 340 12.89 6.15 -16.13
N LEU A 341 12.14 5.86 -15.05
CA LEU A 341 11.31 6.90 -14.43
C LEU A 341 12.26 8.00 -13.92
N PRO A 342 12.04 9.29 -14.25
CA PRO A 342 12.96 10.37 -13.88
C PRO A 342 13.29 10.48 -12.40
N TYR A 343 12.50 9.89 -11.51
CA TYR A 343 12.83 9.77 -10.08
C TYR A 343 14.12 8.99 -9.78
N ILE A 344 14.72 8.28 -10.75
CA ILE A 344 16.00 7.60 -10.53
C ILE A 344 17.15 8.57 -10.19
N ILE A 345 17.03 9.85 -10.60
CA ILE A 345 18.00 10.89 -10.26
C ILE A 345 17.67 11.63 -8.96
N ILE A 346 16.59 11.25 -8.28
CA ILE A 346 16.19 11.80 -6.97
C ILE A 346 16.39 10.69 -5.91
N PRO A 347 17.53 10.67 -5.19
CA PRO A 347 17.83 9.63 -4.23
C PRO A 347 17.05 9.86 -2.92
N TYR A 348 15.76 9.55 -2.93
CA TYR A 348 14.87 9.81 -1.80
C TYR A 348 14.02 8.58 -1.44
N THR A 349 13.22 8.71 -0.41
CA THR A 349 12.45 7.60 0.17
C THR A 349 11.58 6.84 -0.83
N ASP A 350 11.08 7.49 -1.88
CA ASP A 350 10.19 6.89 -2.88
C ASP A 350 10.87 5.79 -3.69
N THR A 351 12.07 6.05 -4.17
CA THR A 351 12.86 5.13 -5.01
C THR A 351 13.70 4.17 -4.17
N ILE A 352 14.36 4.66 -3.12
CA ILE A 352 15.15 3.82 -2.21
C ILE A 352 14.26 2.75 -1.54
N SER A 353 13.00 3.07 -1.21
CA SER A 353 12.09 2.10 -0.62
C SER A 353 11.43 1.13 -1.63
N MET A 354 11.55 1.34 -2.93
CA MET A 354 10.91 0.53 -3.97
C MET A 354 11.29 -0.95 -3.92
N VAL A 355 12.50 -1.26 -3.49
CA VAL A 355 13.00 -2.63 -3.40
C VAL A 355 12.26 -3.46 -2.34
N PHE A 356 11.79 -2.85 -1.26
CA PHE A 356 11.24 -3.59 -0.13
C PHE A 356 9.91 -4.28 -0.43
N PRO A 357 8.87 -3.64 -0.99
CA PRO A 357 7.61 -4.33 -1.30
C PRO A 357 7.81 -5.53 -2.21
N ILE A 358 8.62 -5.38 -3.26
CA ILE A 358 8.84 -6.47 -4.22
C ILE A 358 9.76 -7.56 -3.67
N LEU A 359 10.76 -7.21 -2.84
CA LEU A 359 11.65 -8.18 -2.22
C LEU A 359 10.93 -8.98 -1.13
N ILE A 360 10.14 -8.34 -0.26
CA ILE A 360 9.30 -9.01 0.73
C ILE A 360 8.34 -9.98 0.03
N PHE A 361 7.67 -9.53 -1.02
CA PHE A 361 6.78 -10.39 -1.80
C PHE A 361 7.52 -11.55 -2.48
N TYR A 362 8.70 -11.32 -3.03
CA TYR A 362 9.54 -12.37 -3.61
C TYR A 362 10.01 -13.39 -2.57
N LEU A 363 10.43 -12.92 -1.37
CA LEU A 363 10.80 -13.81 -0.25
C LEU A 363 9.61 -14.64 0.20
N TYR A 364 8.43 -14.04 0.33
CA TYR A 364 7.22 -14.79 0.65
C TYR A 364 6.96 -15.93 -0.36
N ILE A 365 7.14 -15.68 -1.67
CA ILE A 365 7.05 -16.74 -2.69
C ILE A 365 8.11 -17.82 -2.42
N LYS A 366 9.34 -17.43 -2.12
CA LYS A 366 10.43 -18.36 -1.80
C LYS A 366 10.15 -19.19 -0.55
N ILE A 367 9.67 -18.58 0.52
CA ILE A 367 9.29 -19.26 1.77
C ILE A 367 8.22 -20.34 1.51
N LYS A 368 7.25 -20.05 0.62
CA LYS A 368 6.19 -21.04 0.27
C LYS A 368 6.69 -22.23 -0.53
N GLU A 369 7.76 -22.08 -1.27
CA GLU A 369 8.31 -23.14 -2.14
C GLU A 369 9.48 -23.89 -1.51
N GLU A 370 10.15 -23.30 -0.53
CA GLU A 370 11.31 -23.89 0.09
C GLU A 370 10.92 -25.12 0.93
N LYS A 371 11.57 -26.24 0.64
CA LYS A 371 11.37 -27.50 1.34
C LYS A 371 12.28 -27.64 2.56
N ASN A 372 13.48 -27.03 2.50
CA ASN A 372 14.43 -27.06 3.60
C ASN A 372 13.98 -26.12 4.72
N GLU A 373 13.74 -26.66 5.91
CA GLU A 373 13.23 -25.90 7.05
C GLU A 373 14.18 -24.81 7.53
N ASN A 374 15.50 -25.05 7.51
CA ASN A 374 16.48 -24.05 7.91
C ASN A 374 16.52 -22.86 6.94
N LYS A 375 16.47 -23.13 5.63
CA LYS A 375 16.39 -22.06 4.62
C LYS A 375 15.08 -21.29 4.72
N ARG A 376 13.97 -21.99 4.97
CA ARG A 376 12.66 -21.36 5.18
C ARG A 376 12.68 -20.45 6.42
N ALA A 377 13.26 -20.91 7.52
CA ALA A 377 13.43 -20.11 8.73
C ALA A 377 14.30 -18.87 8.47
N PHE A 378 15.43 -19.03 7.79
CA PHE A 378 16.29 -17.92 7.39
C PHE A 378 15.55 -16.87 6.54
N PHE A 379 14.80 -17.29 5.53
CA PHE A 379 14.02 -16.36 4.69
C PHE A 379 12.92 -15.65 5.49
N THR A 380 12.30 -16.33 6.47
CA THR A 380 11.28 -15.70 7.33
C THR A 380 11.89 -14.65 8.26
N ILE A 381 13.07 -14.90 8.82
CA ILE A 381 13.80 -13.90 9.61
C ILE A 381 14.18 -12.72 8.73
N LEU A 382 14.71 -12.97 7.52
CA LEU A 382 15.09 -11.93 6.57
C LEU A 382 13.87 -11.08 6.15
N GLU A 383 12.69 -11.69 5.94
CA GLU A 383 11.44 -10.99 5.65
C GLU A 383 11.06 -10.03 6.78
N GLY A 384 11.18 -10.47 8.05
CA GLY A 384 10.98 -9.61 9.22
C GLY A 384 11.98 -8.45 9.29
N MET A 385 13.26 -8.74 9.03
CA MET A 385 14.31 -7.71 8.99
C MET A 385 14.01 -6.64 7.94
N LEU A 386 13.70 -7.04 6.72
CA LEU A 386 13.42 -6.12 5.62
C LEU A 386 12.15 -5.31 5.85
N THR A 387 11.16 -5.87 6.54
CA THR A 387 9.94 -5.16 6.90
C THR A 387 10.24 -3.95 7.78
N ILE A 388 11.06 -4.11 8.81
CA ILE A 388 11.40 -3.02 9.74
C ILE A 388 12.38 -2.03 9.11
N LEU A 389 13.40 -2.50 8.37
CA LEU A 389 14.29 -1.61 7.64
C LEU A 389 13.51 -0.75 6.63
N GLY A 390 12.61 -1.36 5.87
CA GLY A 390 11.74 -0.65 4.94
C GLY A 390 10.81 0.34 5.64
N TYR A 391 10.23 -0.04 6.79
CA TYR A 391 9.37 0.83 7.59
C TYR A 391 10.07 2.14 8.00
N TYR A 392 11.33 2.06 8.43
CA TYR A 392 12.09 3.26 8.81
C TYR A 392 12.47 4.16 7.63
N ILE A 393 12.39 3.66 6.40
CA ILE A 393 12.56 4.49 5.19
C ILE A 393 11.19 5.02 4.76
N LYS A 394 10.16 4.16 4.71
CA LYS A 394 8.80 4.54 4.33
C LYS A 394 7.75 3.61 4.94
N PRO A 395 6.90 4.09 5.86
CA PRO A 395 5.94 3.25 6.59
C PRO A 395 4.98 2.43 5.72
N THR A 396 4.70 2.86 4.50
CA THR A 396 3.81 2.16 3.56
C THR A 396 4.28 0.75 3.17
N ILE A 397 5.54 0.41 3.44
CA ILE A 397 6.11 -0.93 3.19
C ILE A 397 5.36 -2.04 3.95
N VAL A 398 4.86 -1.75 5.14
CA VAL A 398 4.12 -2.73 5.97
C VAL A 398 2.84 -3.22 5.28
N ILE A 399 2.30 -2.47 4.33
CA ILE A 399 1.06 -2.80 3.62
C ILE A 399 1.16 -4.15 2.90
N VAL A 400 2.31 -4.48 2.30
CA VAL A 400 2.50 -5.79 1.64
C VAL A 400 2.47 -6.94 2.65
N VAL A 401 3.05 -6.74 3.85
CA VAL A 401 3.02 -7.74 4.92
C VAL A 401 1.59 -7.94 5.43
N ILE A 402 0.84 -6.85 5.63
CA ILE A 402 -0.58 -6.92 6.00
C ILE A 402 -1.37 -7.70 4.93
N ALA A 403 -1.12 -7.45 3.65
CA ALA A 403 -1.75 -8.18 2.56
C ALA A 403 -1.43 -9.68 2.58
N ILE A 404 -0.18 -10.04 2.84
CA ILE A 404 0.25 -11.44 3.04
C ILE A 404 -0.51 -12.06 4.22
N CYS A 405 -0.55 -11.41 5.37
CA CYS A 405 -1.25 -11.89 6.55
C CYS A 405 -2.75 -12.10 6.28
N ILE A 406 -3.41 -11.17 5.60
CA ILE A 406 -4.84 -11.30 5.23
C ILE A 406 -5.06 -12.56 4.39
N VAL A 407 -4.25 -12.77 3.36
CA VAL A 407 -4.38 -13.95 2.47
C VAL A 407 -4.08 -15.24 3.22
N GLU A 408 -3.07 -15.26 4.09
CA GLU A 408 -2.77 -16.44 4.91
C GLU A 408 -3.91 -16.78 5.87
N ILE A 409 -4.51 -15.80 6.53
CA ILE A 409 -5.69 -16.00 7.39
C ILE A 409 -6.87 -16.55 6.58
N LEU A 410 -7.11 -15.98 5.40
CA LEU A 410 -8.16 -16.46 4.50
C LEU A 410 -7.88 -17.89 3.99
N ARG A 411 -6.63 -18.28 3.83
CA ARG A 411 -6.20 -19.62 3.35
C ARG A 411 -6.24 -20.70 4.40
N CYS A 412 -6.19 -20.35 5.67
CA CYS A 412 -5.89 -21.29 6.75
C CYS A 412 -6.70 -22.59 6.66
N LYS A 413 -6.13 -23.62 6.01
CA LYS A 413 -6.46 -25.01 6.19
C LYS A 413 -5.66 -25.45 7.41
N LYS A 414 -6.33 -25.73 8.56
CA LYS A 414 -5.74 -26.35 9.77
C LYS A 414 -4.19 -26.32 9.84
N ILE A 415 -3.59 -25.14 9.96
CA ILE A 415 -2.18 -25.06 10.36
C ILE A 415 -2.15 -25.54 11.81
N LYS A 416 -1.24 -26.45 12.15
CA LYS A 416 -0.97 -26.78 13.55
C LYS A 416 -0.54 -25.49 14.24
N MET A 417 -1.14 -25.17 15.37
CA MET A 417 -0.87 -23.93 16.13
C MET A 417 0.63 -23.70 16.33
N ILE A 418 1.37 -24.76 16.60
CA ILE A 418 2.81 -24.72 16.80
C ILE A 418 3.57 -24.18 15.59
N ASN A 419 3.18 -24.58 14.37
CA ASN A 419 3.83 -24.09 13.15
C ASN A 419 3.53 -22.60 12.90
N LEU A 420 2.33 -22.14 13.26
CA LEU A 420 1.98 -20.72 13.16
C LEU A 420 2.81 -19.88 14.15
N ILE A 421 2.91 -20.35 15.40
CA ILE A 421 3.73 -19.69 16.43
C ILE A 421 5.18 -19.61 15.96
N ASN A 422 5.75 -20.71 15.45
CA ASN A 422 7.12 -20.72 14.95
C ASN A 422 7.35 -19.68 13.83
N ILE A 423 6.45 -19.58 12.86
CA ILE A 423 6.56 -18.61 11.76
C ILE A 423 6.51 -17.18 12.33
N ILE A 424 5.55 -16.89 13.21
CA ILE A 424 5.40 -15.57 13.84
C ILE A 424 6.65 -15.24 14.67
N SER A 425 7.17 -16.20 15.44
CA SER A 425 8.36 -15.97 16.27
C SER A 425 9.61 -15.70 15.43
N LEU A 426 9.83 -16.44 14.35
CA LEU A 426 10.96 -16.21 13.42
C LEU A 426 10.86 -14.83 12.75
N PHE A 427 9.67 -14.46 12.29
CA PHE A 427 9.43 -13.12 11.74
C PHE A 427 9.68 -12.01 12.77
N ALA A 428 9.20 -12.19 14.00
CA ALA A 428 9.40 -11.25 15.11
C ALA A 428 10.89 -11.12 15.49
N ILE A 429 11.65 -12.21 15.47
CA ILE A 429 13.12 -12.18 15.66
C ILE A 429 13.77 -11.30 14.60
N GLY A 430 13.40 -11.45 13.33
CA GLY A 430 13.88 -10.59 12.25
C GLY A 430 13.56 -9.13 12.48
N CYS A 431 12.32 -8.83 12.87
CA CYS A 431 11.88 -7.48 13.22
C CYS A 431 12.73 -6.89 14.36
N MET A 432 12.96 -7.67 15.42
CA MET A 432 13.74 -7.26 16.58
C MET A 432 15.20 -6.95 16.21
N ILE A 433 15.85 -7.82 15.42
CA ILE A 433 17.23 -7.61 14.96
C ILE A 433 17.34 -6.27 14.23
N SER A 434 16.43 -5.98 13.30
CA SER A 434 16.48 -4.73 12.53
C SER A 434 16.13 -3.51 13.39
N TYR A 435 15.16 -3.64 14.31
CA TYR A 435 14.84 -2.57 15.26
C TYR A 435 16.06 -2.20 16.13
N MET A 436 16.72 -3.21 16.73
CA MET A 436 17.90 -3.00 17.56
C MET A 436 19.06 -2.41 16.74
N SER A 437 19.30 -2.92 15.53
CA SER A 437 20.34 -2.41 14.63
C SER A 437 20.08 -0.95 14.25
N TYR A 438 18.85 -0.62 13.84
CA TYR A 438 18.48 0.75 13.52
C TYR A 438 18.61 1.68 14.73
N SER A 439 18.12 1.26 15.89
CA SER A 439 18.21 2.03 17.13
C SER A 439 19.67 2.29 17.51
N TYR A 440 20.53 1.27 17.43
CA TYR A 440 21.97 1.40 17.69
C TYR A 440 22.63 2.37 16.71
N ILE A 441 22.36 2.21 15.40
CA ILE A 441 22.92 3.08 14.35
C ILE A 441 22.46 4.52 14.54
N LYS A 442 21.16 4.73 14.80
CA LYS A 442 20.59 6.05 15.08
C LYS A 442 21.28 6.70 16.30
N THR A 443 21.36 5.98 17.42
CA THR A 443 21.98 6.50 18.65
C THR A 443 23.45 6.80 18.47
N LYS A 444 24.20 5.93 17.78
CA LYS A 444 25.63 6.16 17.51
C LYS A 444 25.90 7.41 16.66
N ASN A 445 25.02 7.72 15.72
CA ASN A 445 25.22 8.86 14.80
C ASN A 445 24.58 10.17 15.29
N LEU A 446 23.46 10.09 16.02
CA LEU A 446 22.60 11.25 16.34
C LEU A 446 22.29 11.39 17.83
N GLY A 447 22.76 10.46 18.69
CA GLY A 447 22.25 10.30 20.06
C GLY A 447 22.38 11.50 20.98
N ASN A 448 23.34 12.39 20.75
CA ASN A 448 23.54 13.61 21.55
C ASN A 448 23.10 14.89 20.82
N MET A 449 22.71 14.80 19.55
CA MET A 449 22.34 15.95 18.73
C MET A 449 20.86 16.28 18.85
N ILE A 450 19.99 15.24 18.84
CA ILE A 450 18.54 15.39 18.92
C ILE A 450 18.09 14.83 20.27
N ARG A 451 17.64 15.68 21.17
CA ARG A 451 17.17 15.30 22.49
C ARG A 451 15.71 14.79 22.43
N LYS A 452 15.29 14.10 23.48
CA LYS A 452 13.91 13.59 23.56
C LYS A 452 12.88 14.72 23.62
N GLU A 453 13.25 15.81 24.31
CA GLU A 453 12.43 17.01 24.45
C GLU A 453 12.17 17.65 23.07
N ASP A 454 13.17 17.65 22.18
CA ASP A 454 13.05 18.20 20.82
C ASP A 454 11.99 17.45 20.01
N TYR A 455 11.88 16.11 20.17
CA TYR A 455 10.79 15.34 19.55
C TYR A 455 9.44 15.65 20.16
N GLU A 456 9.35 15.80 21.49
CA GLU A 456 8.11 16.12 22.18
C GLU A 456 7.60 17.51 21.77
N GLU A 457 8.50 18.45 21.50
CA GLU A 457 8.16 19.81 21.12
C GLU A 457 7.87 19.94 19.60
N TYR A 458 8.73 19.39 18.72
CA TYR A 458 8.69 19.72 17.30
C TYR A 458 8.07 18.62 16.43
N GLU A 459 7.97 17.35 16.86
CA GLU A 459 7.45 16.26 16.04
C GLU A 459 6.06 16.57 15.46
N MET A 460 5.93 16.38 14.14
CA MET A 460 4.63 16.37 13.48
C MET A 460 3.90 15.06 13.81
N PRO A 461 2.81 15.10 14.60
CA PRO A 461 2.10 13.88 14.96
C PRO A 461 1.38 13.30 13.73
N MET A 462 1.08 12.00 13.75
CA MET A 462 0.38 11.34 12.64
C MET A 462 -0.98 11.99 12.31
N THR A 463 -1.63 12.63 13.29
CA THR A 463 -2.86 13.39 13.09
C THR A 463 -2.69 14.59 12.17
N HIS A 464 -1.49 15.15 12.06
CA HIS A 464 -1.16 16.21 11.11
C HIS A 464 -1.31 15.72 9.65
N PHE A 465 -0.78 14.55 9.32
CA PHE A 465 -0.91 13.97 7.98
C PHE A 465 -2.35 13.57 7.65
N PHE A 466 -3.15 13.25 8.69
CA PHE A 466 -4.58 13.03 8.53
C PHE A 466 -5.33 14.33 8.27
N LYS A 467 -4.99 15.43 8.98
CA LYS A 467 -5.52 16.78 8.77
C LYS A 467 -5.26 17.26 7.34
N ILE A 468 -4.00 17.21 6.88
CA ILE A 468 -3.61 17.52 5.50
C ILE A 468 -4.38 16.66 4.51
N GLY A 469 -4.52 15.37 4.81
CA GLY A 469 -5.21 14.40 3.97
C GLY A 469 -6.66 14.73 3.64
N LEU A 470 -7.29 15.65 4.38
CA LEU A 470 -8.68 16.07 4.21
C LEU A 470 -8.85 17.49 3.62
N LYS A 471 -7.76 18.13 3.18
CA LYS A 471 -7.84 19.52 2.68
C LYS A 471 -7.89 19.57 1.15
N GLU A 472 -8.78 20.44 0.64
CA GLU A 472 -8.70 20.95 -0.72
C GLU A 472 -7.75 22.14 -0.73
N VAL A 473 -6.75 22.11 -1.61
CA VAL A 473 -5.70 23.12 -1.72
C VAL A 473 -5.77 23.74 -3.10
N ASP A 474 -5.92 25.06 -3.19
CA ASP A 474 -5.76 25.74 -4.45
C ASP A 474 -4.28 25.77 -4.83
N SER A 475 -3.94 25.36 -6.05
CA SER A 475 -2.57 25.36 -6.53
C SER A 475 -1.98 26.76 -6.75
N GLY A 476 -2.82 27.80 -6.74
CA GLY A 476 -2.38 29.17 -7.00
C GLY A 476 -1.74 29.36 -8.38
N THR A 477 -0.93 30.40 -8.51
CA THR A 477 -0.21 30.72 -9.75
C THR A 477 1.19 30.12 -9.83
N ASP A 478 1.74 29.64 -8.70
CA ASP A 478 3.15 29.26 -8.58
C ASP A 478 3.43 27.80 -8.90
N LEU A 479 2.42 26.96 -8.81
CA LEU A 479 2.55 25.57 -9.25
C LEU A 479 2.27 25.45 -10.76
N PRO A 480 2.93 24.51 -11.46
CA PRO A 480 2.73 24.33 -12.91
C PRO A 480 1.29 23.97 -13.29
N VAL A 481 0.52 23.45 -12.34
CA VAL A 481 -0.92 23.18 -12.48
C VAL A 481 -1.68 24.39 -11.95
N LYS A 482 -1.60 25.51 -12.67
CA LYS A 482 -2.25 26.77 -12.27
C LYS A 482 -3.75 26.62 -12.11
N ASN A 483 -4.30 27.28 -11.09
CA ASN A 483 -5.75 27.37 -10.82
C ASN A 483 -6.44 26.00 -10.71
N ARG A 484 -5.81 25.01 -10.10
CA ARG A 484 -6.39 23.69 -9.87
C ARG A 484 -6.56 23.41 -8.38
N ILE A 485 -7.61 22.69 -8.05
CA ILE A 485 -7.80 22.16 -6.70
C ILE A 485 -7.06 20.84 -6.58
N LEU A 486 -6.17 20.77 -5.61
CA LEU A 486 -5.42 19.59 -5.21
C LEU A 486 -6.09 18.98 -3.97
N TYR A 487 -6.07 17.67 -3.83
CA TYR A 487 -6.85 16.97 -2.82
C TYR A 487 -5.95 16.22 -1.83
N GLY A 488 -5.91 16.71 -0.58
CA GLY A 488 -5.16 16.05 0.49
C GLY A 488 -3.65 16.05 0.27
N THR A 489 -3.11 17.15 -0.24
CA THR A 489 -1.68 17.37 -0.43
C THR A 489 -1.13 18.34 0.61
N TYR A 490 0.20 18.39 0.74
CA TYR A 490 0.92 19.35 1.57
C TYR A 490 0.40 20.79 1.36
N ASN A 491 0.28 21.53 2.45
CA ASN A 491 -0.03 22.95 2.45
C ASN A 491 0.55 23.61 3.71
N ASP A 492 1.05 24.84 3.56
CA ASP A 492 1.71 25.58 4.64
C ASP A 492 0.75 25.96 5.77
N GLU A 493 -0.50 26.28 5.48
CA GLU A 493 -1.48 26.65 6.49
C GLU A 493 -1.68 25.55 7.55
N ASP A 494 -1.82 24.28 7.13
CA ASP A 494 -1.95 23.17 8.06
C ASP A 494 -0.66 22.89 8.83
N VAL A 495 0.51 23.16 8.22
CA VAL A 495 1.80 23.07 8.89
C VAL A 495 1.92 24.14 9.97
N ILE A 496 1.66 25.41 9.62
CA ILE A 496 1.73 26.54 10.53
C ILE A 496 0.79 26.32 11.71
N THR A 497 -0.49 26.06 11.46
CA THR A 497 -1.48 25.88 12.53
C THR A 497 -1.17 24.68 13.45
N THR A 498 -0.50 23.64 12.93
CA THR A 498 -0.03 22.54 13.78
C THR A 498 1.16 22.99 14.64
N MET A 499 2.11 23.76 14.06
CA MET A 499 3.33 24.17 14.76
C MET A 499 3.12 25.31 15.76
N GLU A 500 2.08 26.12 15.63
CA GLU A 500 1.68 27.15 16.59
C GLU A 500 1.23 26.57 17.94
N ASN A 501 1.02 25.27 18.03
CA ASN A 501 0.61 24.60 19.26
C ASN A 501 1.81 23.98 19.96
N ASP A 502 2.02 24.32 21.22
CA ASP A 502 3.12 23.83 22.03
C ASP A 502 2.88 22.41 22.53
N GLY A 503 3.82 21.53 22.22
CA GLY A 503 3.84 20.16 22.66
C GLY A 503 2.88 19.23 21.89
N LYS A 504 3.22 17.95 21.91
CA LYS A 504 2.56 16.90 21.10
C LYS A 504 1.05 16.78 21.35
N ASN A 505 0.62 16.92 22.59
CA ASN A 505 -0.80 16.75 22.94
C ASN A 505 -1.68 17.90 22.42
N ALA A 506 -1.19 19.15 22.46
CA ALA A 506 -1.89 20.31 21.92
C ALA A 506 -2.00 20.21 20.40
N LYS A 507 -0.90 19.85 19.70
CA LYS A 507 -0.90 19.57 18.24
C LYS A 507 -1.92 18.51 17.85
N VAL A 508 -1.95 17.39 18.57
CA VAL A 508 -2.92 16.30 18.31
C VAL A 508 -4.35 16.78 18.48
N LYS A 509 -4.63 17.55 19.53
CA LYS A 509 -5.98 18.09 19.80
C LYS A 509 -6.43 19.01 18.69
N GLU A 510 -5.62 20.00 18.33
CA GLU A 510 -5.92 20.95 17.23
C GLU A 510 -6.17 20.21 15.91
N ASN A 511 -5.25 19.31 15.52
CA ASN A 511 -5.40 18.55 14.30
C ASN A 511 -6.71 17.75 14.23
N LEU A 512 -7.11 17.11 15.34
CA LEU A 512 -8.36 16.34 15.40
C LEU A 512 -9.61 17.23 15.41
N GLU A 513 -9.56 18.41 16.01
CA GLU A 513 -10.64 19.40 15.94
C GLU A 513 -10.82 19.89 14.51
N THR A 514 -9.74 20.20 13.82
CA THR A 514 -9.78 20.60 12.39
C THR A 514 -10.30 19.47 11.50
N VAL A 515 -9.86 18.23 11.70
CA VAL A 515 -10.37 17.05 11.00
C VAL A 515 -11.87 16.90 11.19
N LYS A 516 -12.34 17.01 12.44
CA LYS A 516 -13.77 16.92 12.77
C LYS A 516 -14.58 18.02 12.12
N GLN A 517 -14.05 19.26 12.11
CA GLN A 517 -14.71 20.40 11.46
C GLN A 517 -14.81 20.19 9.94
N ARG A 518 -13.71 19.80 9.28
CA ARG A 518 -13.72 19.51 7.82
C ARG A 518 -14.71 18.41 7.45
N LEU A 519 -14.76 17.31 8.20
CA LEU A 519 -15.73 16.23 7.96
C LEU A 519 -17.18 16.70 8.14
N LYS A 520 -17.43 17.59 9.11
CA LYS A 520 -18.76 18.21 9.33
C LYS A 520 -19.15 19.11 8.17
N ASP A 521 -18.21 19.93 7.68
CA ASP A 521 -18.44 20.89 6.58
C ASP A 521 -18.68 20.16 5.24
N TYR A 522 -17.94 19.10 4.97
CA TYR A 522 -18.16 18.26 3.80
C TYR A 522 -19.51 17.55 3.81
N LYS A 523 -20.07 17.22 4.95
CA LYS A 523 -21.17 16.26 5.06
C LYS A 523 -20.84 14.96 4.33
N LEU A 524 -21.71 13.97 4.30
CA LEU A 524 -21.44 12.69 3.64
C LEU A 524 -21.23 12.85 2.12
N THR A 525 -22.08 13.61 1.47
CA THR A 525 -22.04 13.80 0.00
C THR A 525 -20.79 14.56 -0.47
N GLY A 526 -20.42 15.62 0.23
CA GLY A 526 -19.21 16.38 -0.04
C GLY A 526 -17.95 15.54 0.20
N TYR A 527 -17.92 14.77 1.29
CA TYR A 527 -16.79 13.89 1.56
C TYR A 527 -16.62 12.79 0.50
N MET A 528 -17.71 12.18 0.02
CA MET A 528 -17.65 11.21 -1.08
C MET A 528 -17.14 11.86 -2.37
N LYS A 529 -17.54 13.10 -2.68
CA LYS A 529 -17.00 13.86 -3.80
C LYS A 529 -15.51 14.18 -3.63
N PHE A 530 -15.09 14.57 -2.43
CA PHE A 530 -13.68 14.77 -2.08
C PHE A 530 -12.87 13.50 -2.32
N LEU A 531 -13.30 12.34 -1.79
CA LEU A 531 -12.61 11.05 -1.99
C LEU A 531 -12.53 10.66 -3.47
N TYR A 532 -13.60 10.86 -4.23
CA TYR A 532 -13.61 10.62 -5.67
C TYR A 532 -12.54 11.47 -6.39
N ASN A 533 -12.45 12.73 -6.08
CA ASN A 533 -11.45 13.64 -6.65
C ASN A 533 -10.03 13.28 -6.17
N LYS A 534 -9.88 12.88 -4.92
CA LYS A 534 -8.60 12.46 -4.35
C LYS A 534 -8.08 11.16 -4.98
N VAL A 535 -8.94 10.19 -5.28
CA VAL A 535 -8.57 8.99 -6.07
C VAL A 535 -7.99 9.41 -7.42
N ASN A 536 -8.64 10.36 -8.08
CA ASN A 536 -8.15 10.86 -9.36
C ASN A 536 -6.81 11.60 -9.23
N TRP A 537 -6.66 12.44 -8.21
CA TRP A 537 -5.40 13.12 -7.88
C TRP A 537 -4.23 12.14 -7.69
N ILE A 538 -4.48 10.98 -7.05
CA ILE A 538 -3.46 9.96 -6.79
C ILE A 538 -3.14 9.13 -8.04
N LEU A 539 -4.14 8.79 -8.87
CA LEU A 539 -4.02 7.76 -9.91
C LEU A 539 -3.95 8.30 -11.34
N ALA A 540 -4.34 9.55 -11.60
CA ALA A 540 -4.52 10.02 -12.98
C ALA A 540 -3.20 10.25 -13.73
N ASP A 541 -2.13 10.63 -13.02
CA ASP A 541 -0.88 11.08 -13.65
C ASP A 541 0.17 9.97 -13.71
N GLY A 542 0.43 9.48 -14.91
CA GLY A 542 1.47 8.47 -15.18
C GLY A 542 2.90 9.00 -15.11
N THR A 543 3.08 10.32 -15.01
CA THR A 543 4.40 10.91 -14.74
C THR A 543 4.72 10.93 -13.25
N PHE A 544 3.73 10.63 -12.39
CA PHE A 544 3.84 10.76 -10.94
C PHE A 544 4.32 12.15 -10.51
N PHE A 545 4.03 13.17 -11.30
CA PHE A 545 4.42 14.57 -11.10
C PHE A 545 5.92 14.84 -11.09
N PHE A 546 6.76 14.02 -11.72
CA PHE A 546 8.21 14.24 -11.68
C PHE A 546 8.63 15.63 -12.18
N GLY A 547 7.92 16.24 -13.12
CA GLY A 547 8.22 17.58 -13.63
C GLY A 547 7.68 18.72 -12.78
N GLN A 548 7.05 18.44 -11.63
CA GLN A 548 6.41 19.43 -10.77
C GLN A 548 6.77 19.31 -9.30
N GLU A 549 7.53 18.30 -8.91
CA GLU A 549 7.91 18.07 -7.53
C GLU A 549 9.00 19.04 -7.10
N GLY A 550 8.58 20.03 -6.30
CA GLY A 550 9.45 20.97 -5.62
C GLY A 550 10.33 21.86 -6.51
N SER A 551 11.29 22.52 -5.90
CA SER A 551 12.28 23.38 -6.56
C SER A 551 13.37 22.62 -7.33
N PHE A 552 13.42 21.30 -7.23
CA PHE A 552 14.39 20.45 -7.92
C PHE A 552 14.49 20.81 -9.43
N TRP A 553 13.34 20.97 -10.09
CA TRP A 553 13.25 21.23 -11.52
C TRP A 553 13.53 22.68 -11.91
N THR A 554 13.61 23.58 -10.96
CA THR A 554 14.01 24.98 -11.14
C THR A 554 15.48 25.23 -10.81
N SER A 555 16.15 24.23 -10.21
CA SER A 555 17.57 24.31 -9.85
C SER A 555 18.46 24.42 -11.09
N GLU A 556 19.62 25.03 -10.94
CA GLU A 556 20.58 25.13 -12.01
C GLU A 556 21.17 23.75 -12.34
N HIS A 557 21.20 23.41 -13.62
CA HIS A 557 21.79 22.16 -14.08
C HIS A 557 23.29 22.32 -14.35
N TYR A 558 24.08 21.40 -13.83
CA TYR A 558 25.54 21.44 -13.95
C TYR A 558 26.04 21.11 -15.36
N ASN A 559 25.31 20.25 -16.10
CA ASN A 559 25.71 19.85 -17.44
C ASN A 559 25.17 20.79 -18.52
N LYS A 560 26.04 21.50 -19.21
CA LYS A 560 25.70 22.48 -20.26
C LYS A 560 25.94 21.93 -21.69
N THR A 561 26.24 20.64 -21.86
CA THR A 561 26.37 20.04 -23.19
C THR A 561 25.04 20.04 -23.93
N LYS A 562 25.07 20.06 -25.28
CA LYS A 562 23.84 20.03 -26.10
C LYS A 562 22.94 18.84 -25.76
N LEU A 563 23.52 17.66 -25.52
CA LEU A 563 22.76 16.46 -25.13
C LEU A 563 22.21 16.60 -23.71
N GLY A 564 22.99 17.11 -22.75
CA GLY A 564 22.54 17.37 -21.40
C GLY A 564 21.35 18.34 -21.37
N VAL A 565 21.46 19.46 -22.08
CA VAL A 565 20.36 20.45 -22.19
C VAL A 565 19.10 19.82 -22.80
N LEU A 566 19.23 19.02 -23.87
CA LEU A 566 18.09 18.31 -24.49
C LEU A 566 17.42 17.35 -23.49
N LEU A 567 18.19 16.53 -22.79
CA LEU A 567 17.64 15.58 -21.80
C LEU A 567 17.00 16.31 -20.62
N GLN A 568 17.59 17.41 -20.15
CA GLN A 568 17.01 18.26 -19.12
C GLN A 568 15.66 18.85 -19.58
N GLN A 569 15.57 19.31 -20.82
CA GLN A 569 14.32 19.81 -21.40
C GLN A 569 13.24 18.74 -21.50
N LEU A 570 13.60 17.48 -21.78
CA LEU A 570 12.66 16.37 -21.83
C LEU A 570 12.02 16.03 -20.46
N ILE A 571 12.68 16.35 -19.35
CA ILE A 571 12.21 15.96 -18.02
C ILE A 571 11.88 17.13 -17.10
N ASN A 572 12.56 18.28 -17.23
CA ASN A 572 12.58 19.32 -16.21
C ASN A 572 11.82 20.59 -16.56
N ASN A 573 11.54 20.88 -17.81
CA ASN A 573 10.99 22.18 -18.17
C ASN A 573 9.47 22.19 -18.14
N ARG A 574 8.91 22.89 -17.16
CA ARG A 574 7.46 23.02 -16.91
C ARG A 574 6.65 23.63 -18.07
N THR A 575 7.29 24.33 -18.96
CA THR A 575 6.65 25.07 -20.06
C THR A 575 7.02 24.57 -21.45
N ASN A 576 7.93 23.59 -21.55
CA ASN A 576 8.52 23.16 -22.81
C ASN A 576 7.69 22.06 -23.47
N GLU A 577 7.54 22.16 -24.80
CA GLU A 577 6.92 21.13 -25.64
C GLU A 577 7.64 19.78 -25.55
N TYR A 578 8.96 19.76 -25.34
CA TYR A 578 9.73 18.53 -25.19
C TYR A 578 9.32 17.69 -23.99
N GLN A 579 8.95 18.30 -22.86
CA GLN A 579 8.45 17.56 -21.69
C GLN A 579 7.15 16.82 -22.01
N LYS A 580 6.30 17.36 -22.89
CA LYS A 580 5.08 16.69 -23.33
C LYS A 580 5.35 15.33 -23.97
N ILE A 581 6.48 15.17 -24.69
CA ILE A 581 6.87 13.91 -25.31
C ILE A 581 7.08 12.84 -24.24
N THR A 582 7.92 13.14 -23.25
CA THR A 582 8.21 12.23 -22.13
C THR A 582 6.97 11.93 -21.31
N ALA A 583 6.20 12.96 -20.98
CA ALA A 583 4.95 12.80 -20.23
C ALA A 583 3.93 11.91 -20.98
N ASN A 584 3.82 12.05 -22.30
CA ASN A 584 2.95 11.21 -23.12
C ASN A 584 3.36 9.73 -23.07
N VAL A 585 4.66 9.43 -23.06
CA VAL A 585 5.15 8.06 -22.94
C VAL A 585 4.75 7.46 -21.59
N PHE A 586 5.05 8.14 -20.49
CA PHE A 586 4.71 7.64 -19.15
C PHE A 586 3.20 7.54 -18.94
N GLN A 587 2.44 8.55 -19.40
CA GLN A 587 0.97 8.54 -19.32
C GLN A 587 0.39 7.35 -20.09
N THR A 588 0.90 7.08 -21.30
CA THR A 588 0.45 5.96 -22.11
C THR A 588 0.68 4.63 -21.41
N VAL A 589 1.90 4.42 -20.89
CA VAL A 589 2.24 3.17 -20.18
C VAL A 589 1.38 3.01 -18.92
N TRP A 590 1.14 4.10 -18.20
CA TRP A 590 0.30 4.08 -17.00
C TRP A 590 -1.16 3.79 -17.30
N LEU A 591 -1.74 4.39 -18.35
CA LEU A 591 -3.10 4.08 -18.80
C LEU A 591 -3.28 2.59 -19.14
N LEU A 592 -2.26 1.97 -19.75
CA LEU A 592 -2.26 0.53 -20.00
C LEU A 592 -2.22 -0.29 -18.71
N ILE A 593 -1.44 0.13 -17.71
CA ILE A 593 -1.46 -0.50 -16.39
C ILE A 593 -2.85 -0.38 -15.76
N LEU A 594 -3.46 0.80 -15.73
CA LEU A 594 -4.82 0.99 -15.20
C LEU A 594 -5.86 0.11 -15.92
N LEU A 595 -5.78 0.02 -17.25
CA LEU A 595 -6.62 -0.89 -18.04
C LEU A 595 -6.38 -2.36 -17.64
N GLY A 596 -5.13 -2.74 -17.45
CA GLY A 596 -4.76 -4.07 -16.98
C GLY A 596 -5.33 -4.37 -15.59
N LEU A 597 -5.30 -3.42 -14.65
CA LEU A 597 -5.91 -3.59 -13.32
C LEU A 597 -7.41 -3.88 -13.43
N ILE A 598 -8.12 -3.19 -14.31
CA ILE A 598 -9.55 -3.42 -14.58
C ILE A 598 -9.77 -4.84 -15.12
N CYS A 599 -8.97 -5.24 -16.11
CA CYS A 599 -9.07 -6.53 -16.78
C CYS A 599 -8.53 -7.71 -15.95
N SER A 600 -7.99 -7.44 -14.76
CA SER A 600 -7.44 -8.49 -13.89
C SER A 600 -8.49 -9.38 -13.22
N TYR A 601 -9.78 -9.07 -13.38
CA TYR A 601 -10.88 -9.95 -12.92
C TYR A 601 -10.94 -11.25 -13.70
N THR A 602 -11.01 -12.37 -13.00
CA THR A 602 -11.23 -13.71 -13.59
C THR A 602 -12.39 -14.44 -12.90
N LYS A 603 -13.12 -15.26 -13.66
CA LYS A 603 -14.15 -16.16 -13.10
C LYS A 603 -13.55 -17.40 -12.44
N LYS A 604 -12.32 -17.79 -12.82
CA LYS A 604 -11.58 -18.92 -12.25
C LYS A 604 -11.04 -18.58 -10.87
N ASP A 605 -10.67 -19.58 -10.09
CA ASP A 605 -9.99 -19.35 -8.82
C ASP A 605 -8.64 -18.68 -9.06
N GLU A 606 -8.48 -17.50 -8.50
CA GLU A 606 -7.32 -16.65 -8.71
C GLU A 606 -6.13 -17.13 -7.88
N ASN A 607 -4.93 -17.03 -8.47
CA ASN A 607 -3.69 -17.29 -7.77
C ASN A 607 -3.55 -16.34 -6.57
N ASN A 608 -3.23 -16.90 -5.40
CA ASN A 608 -3.14 -16.10 -4.18
C ASN A 608 -2.02 -15.06 -4.19
N TYR A 609 -0.99 -15.25 -4.97
CA TYR A 609 0.06 -14.23 -5.16
C TYR A 609 -0.53 -12.97 -5.81
N LEU A 610 -1.43 -13.13 -6.78
CA LEU A 610 -2.14 -11.99 -7.40
C LEU A 610 -3.14 -11.35 -6.44
N ILE A 611 -3.78 -12.13 -5.58
CA ILE A 611 -4.68 -11.60 -4.54
C ILE A 611 -3.89 -10.74 -3.55
N ILE A 612 -2.68 -11.18 -3.12
CA ILE A 612 -1.79 -10.38 -2.27
C ILE A 612 -1.46 -9.05 -2.96
N CYS A 613 -1.06 -9.09 -4.23
CA CYS A 613 -0.76 -7.87 -4.99
C CYS A 613 -1.97 -6.91 -5.05
N LYS A 614 -3.18 -7.42 -5.29
CA LYS A 614 -4.40 -6.60 -5.32
C LYS A 614 -4.73 -6.00 -3.96
N ILE A 615 -4.60 -6.78 -2.87
CA ILE A 615 -4.82 -6.27 -1.51
C ILE A 615 -3.76 -5.21 -1.17
N THR A 616 -2.51 -5.40 -1.59
CA THR A 616 -1.45 -4.38 -1.42
C THR A 616 -1.83 -3.08 -2.14
N ILE A 617 -2.30 -3.15 -3.38
CA ILE A 617 -2.75 -1.98 -4.15
C ILE A 617 -3.94 -1.29 -3.47
N ILE A 618 -4.93 -2.05 -2.99
CA ILE A 618 -6.05 -1.48 -2.22
C ILE A 618 -5.53 -0.82 -0.94
N GLY A 619 -4.61 -1.48 -0.24
CA GLY A 619 -4.06 -0.99 1.02
C GLY A 619 -3.34 0.34 0.86
N ILE A 620 -2.49 0.49 -0.17
CA ILE A 620 -1.81 1.78 -0.43
C ILE A 620 -2.81 2.86 -0.83
N LEU A 621 -3.83 2.56 -1.62
CA LEU A 621 -4.87 3.53 -1.95
C LEU A 621 -5.66 3.97 -0.72
N LEU A 622 -6.08 3.05 0.13
CA LEU A 622 -6.78 3.37 1.37
C LEU A 622 -5.90 4.23 2.30
N PHE A 623 -4.61 3.91 2.41
CA PHE A 623 -3.66 4.72 3.17
C PHE A 623 -3.60 6.15 2.64
N LEU A 624 -3.41 6.32 1.33
CA LEU A 624 -3.32 7.64 0.70
C LEU A 624 -4.65 8.41 0.68
N LEU A 625 -5.78 7.72 0.76
CA LEU A 625 -7.09 8.38 0.91
C LEU A 625 -7.30 8.93 2.33
N LEU A 626 -6.73 8.30 3.34
CA LEU A 626 -6.84 8.75 4.74
C LEU A 626 -5.83 9.84 5.08
N PHE A 627 -4.58 9.69 4.61
CA PHE A 627 -3.47 10.59 4.92
C PHE A 627 -3.13 11.49 3.75
N GLU A 628 -2.07 12.27 3.87
CA GLU A 628 -1.53 13.01 2.74
C GLU A 628 -1.35 12.08 1.53
N GLY A 629 -1.81 12.53 0.35
CA GLY A 629 -1.80 11.73 -0.86
C GLY A 629 -1.29 12.50 -2.07
N ARG A 630 -0.28 11.92 -2.76
CA ARG A 630 0.25 12.39 -4.05
C ARG A 630 0.50 11.20 -4.96
N ALA A 631 0.47 11.40 -6.27
CA ALA A 631 0.81 10.34 -7.22
C ALA A 631 2.22 9.78 -7.00
N ARG A 632 3.19 10.63 -6.62
CA ARG A 632 4.57 10.22 -6.27
C ARG A 632 4.62 9.11 -5.20
N TYR A 633 3.69 9.11 -4.26
CA TYR A 633 3.70 8.11 -3.18
C TYR A 633 3.35 6.68 -3.64
N LEU A 634 2.95 6.50 -4.90
CA LEU A 634 2.78 5.18 -5.52
C LEU A 634 4.11 4.59 -6.03
N VAL A 635 5.15 5.41 -6.23
CA VAL A 635 6.40 5.03 -6.92
C VAL A 635 7.02 3.78 -6.30
N ASN A 636 7.08 3.68 -4.99
CA ASN A 636 7.66 2.52 -4.31
C ASN A 636 6.83 1.22 -4.47
N HIS A 637 5.57 1.29 -4.92
CA HIS A 637 4.71 0.13 -5.17
C HIS A 637 4.50 -0.17 -6.67
N ILE A 638 5.09 0.61 -7.58
CA ILE A 638 4.98 0.40 -9.04
C ILE A 638 5.25 -1.05 -9.45
N PRO A 639 6.25 -1.77 -8.90
CA PRO A 639 6.46 -3.20 -9.20
C PRO A 639 5.20 -4.05 -9.02
N ILE A 640 4.43 -3.81 -7.96
CA ILE A 640 3.19 -4.55 -7.67
C ILE A 640 2.08 -4.18 -8.66
N PHE A 641 1.95 -2.89 -9.02
CA PHE A 641 1.01 -2.43 -10.05
C PHE A 641 1.30 -3.07 -11.42
N ILE A 642 2.57 -3.16 -11.81
CA ILE A 642 3.01 -3.79 -13.06
C ILE A 642 2.60 -5.26 -13.10
N ILE A 643 2.82 -6.03 -12.03
CA ILE A 643 2.48 -7.46 -11.99
C ILE A 643 0.97 -7.67 -12.23
N VAL A 644 0.11 -6.93 -11.55
CA VAL A 644 -1.34 -7.06 -11.70
C VAL A 644 -1.82 -6.50 -13.04
N GLY A 645 -1.23 -5.38 -13.49
CA GLY A 645 -1.53 -4.78 -14.79
C GLY A 645 -1.25 -5.72 -15.96
N ILE A 646 -0.08 -6.34 -15.97
CA ILE A 646 0.31 -7.33 -17.00
C ILE A 646 -0.64 -8.52 -16.98
N TYR A 647 -0.94 -9.07 -15.81
CA TYR A 647 -1.90 -10.17 -15.68
C TYR A 647 -3.24 -9.84 -16.34
N GLY A 648 -3.77 -8.65 -16.07
CA GLY A 648 -5.05 -8.24 -16.65
C GLY A 648 -4.99 -7.96 -18.14
N LEU A 649 -3.90 -7.39 -18.65
CA LEU A 649 -3.71 -7.22 -20.10
C LEU A 649 -3.70 -8.57 -20.81
N ILE A 650 -2.99 -9.57 -20.27
CA ILE A 650 -2.98 -10.93 -20.83
C ILE A 650 -4.40 -11.51 -20.84
N ASN A 651 -5.12 -11.42 -19.74
CA ASN A 651 -6.51 -11.87 -19.65
C ASN A 651 -7.40 -11.20 -20.71
N SER A 652 -7.18 -9.92 -20.99
CA SER A 652 -7.93 -9.18 -22.03
C SER A 652 -7.60 -9.69 -23.44
N PHE A 653 -6.33 -9.95 -23.70
CA PHE A 653 -5.87 -10.50 -24.98
C PHE A 653 -6.41 -11.91 -25.25
N GLU A 654 -6.37 -12.79 -24.24
CA GLU A 654 -6.94 -14.14 -24.33
C GLU A 654 -8.45 -14.13 -24.61
N LYS A 655 -9.20 -13.20 -23.96
CA LYS A 655 -10.63 -13.02 -24.24
C LYS A 655 -10.90 -12.56 -25.67
N LEU A 656 -10.10 -11.63 -26.19
CA LEU A 656 -10.21 -11.18 -27.58
C LEU A 656 -10.00 -12.34 -28.57
N GLU A 657 -9.00 -13.18 -28.31
CA GLU A 657 -8.75 -14.36 -29.14
C GLU A 657 -9.91 -15.38 -29.07
N GLU A 658 -10.47 -15.59 -27.91
CA GLU A 658 -11.63 -16.47 -27.73
C GLU A 658 -12.85 -15.98 -28.54
N ILE A 659 -13.13 -14.67 -28.47
CA ILE A 659 -14.23 -14.05 -29.23
C ILE A 659 -13.98 -14.19 -30.73
N ARG A 660 -12.74 -13.95 -31.20
CA ARG A 660 -12.36 -14.09 -32.60
C ARG A 660 -12.55 -15.52 -33.11
N ARG A 661 -12.12 -16.53 -32.34
CA ARG A 661 -12.28 -17.94 -32.67
C ARG A 661 -13.77 -18.35 -32.76
N LYS A 662 -14.60 -17.85 -31.82
CA LYS A 662 -16.05 -18.11 -31.85
C LYS A 662 -16.69 -17.50 -33.10
N LYS A 663 -16.33 -16.27 -33.46
CA LYS A 663 -16.83 -15.61 -34.66
C LYS A 663 -16.41 -16.34 -35.95
N GLN A 664 -15.17 -16.83 -36.04
CA GLN A 664 -14.71 -17.62 -37.18
C GLN A 664 -15.48 -18.93 -37.34
N LYS A 665 -15.74 -19.65 -36.23
CA LYS A 665 -16.54 -20.89 -36.25
C LYS A 665 -18.00 -20.64 -36.68
N MET A 666 -18.60 -19.51 -36.27
CA MET A 666 -19.96 -19.14 -36.69
C MET A 666 -20.04 -18.78 -38.17
N ILE A 667 -18.97 -18.23 -38.76
CA ILE A 667 -18.92 -17.91 -40.18
C ILE A 667 -18.74 -19.19 -40.99
N SER A 668 -17.85 -20.10 -40.59
CA SER A 668 -17.64 -21.37 -41.30
C SER A 668 -18.90 -22.27 -41.30
N SER A 669 -19.65 -22.33 -40.13
CA SER A 669 -20.89 -23.10 -40.04
C SER A 669 -22.06 -22.48 -40.82
N LYS A 670 -22.02 -21.19 -41.15
CA LYS A 670 -23.02 -20.56 -42.04
C LYS A 670 -22.71 -20.80 -43.54
N GLY A 671 -21.44 -20.84 -43.91
CA GLY A 671 -21.04 -21.17 -45.28
C GLY A 671 -21.34 -22.62 -45.67
N GLU A 672 -21.23 -23.58 -44.71
CA GLU A 672 -21.59 -24.98 -44.95
C GLU A 672 -23.09 -25.21 -45.12
N ASN A 673 -23.97 -24.34 -44.57
CA ASN A 673 -25.44 -24.41 -44.69
C ASN A 673 -25.97 -23.62 -45.94
N GLU A 674 -25.13 -22.83 -46.62
CA GLU A 674 -25.52 -22.16 -47.88
C GLU A 674 -25.09 -22.97 -49.11
N ASP A 675 -24.21 -23.98 -48.94
CA ASP A 675 -23.75 -24.88 -50.01
C ASP A 675 -24.52 -26.25 -50.05
N GLU A 676 -25.49 -26.51 -49.09
CA GLU A 676 -26.49 -27.56 -49.17
C GLU A 676 -27.83 -26.97 -49.69
#